data_69e2ca401246d629afb42b7e30f7174d
#
_entry.id   69e2ca401246d629afb42b7e30f7174d
#
_cell.length_a   1.000
_cell.length_b   1.000
_cell.length_c   1.000
_cell.angle_alpha   90.00
_cell.angle_beta   90.00
_cell.angle_gamma   90.00
#
_symmetry.space_group_name_H-M   'P 1'
#
loop_
_entity.id
_entity.type
_entity.pdbx_description
1 polymer ?
#
loop_
_entity_poly.entity_id
_entity_poly.type
_entity_poly.pdbx_seq_one_letter_code
_entity_poly.pdbx_strand_id
1 'polypeptide(L)'
;MPAWILPLLAAFALLSASPAHARALVARMASVSTPVATLQGVQVRLDWPADAEVGELRITAQRADAPDLGQHFAALSWRCPLRRDGQGGWACAGELRQGRGAPLRLELALPPGRVSAALSGAGGSRLALRRDDAAPDLFAIDITRVPVAWAEALARRAWPGVRLGDGRLGGHLELRVPDAAPMRLTGELALDGGAFDSADGTQAGAGLGARLGIDWLAAEAGPQLAIDGELLGGELLFGSGYFVLPATPVPVRLRAHGVADGWALDAFLARDPGVLEVQGRADLDGAGVRALALSLRSAEAARLPERYLSGWLGQAGLTGLALTGGFDADVEIIDGALAGFALRARGLDVAAPDGRFRFQGLDGDVRLVSEGRVDSELRWQSAAIGAIPFGPARLPWRSSDGELHLREGVGIAILDGRLDIPALRLRPPGSKGPLLVEAALGVESLDMATLASALGLPAFPGTLSGHIPSARYVGDRLDFEGGVVARAFDGEVRVSSLAMERPFGVAPTLLADIALDGLDLQALTGVLEVGGISGRLHGRIDGLRLVDWEPAAFDAELHTEPRRGVRQRISQRAVQDISSVGDASFTASLQGQLLALFDDFGYRRIGISCRLANGVCTMAGLQPRGSGFVIVEGAGLPRLDIVGYNRRVDWKTLVERVVAAGSGEVSPVFD
;
A
#
# COMPACT_ATOMS: atom_id res chain seq x y z
N MET A 1 -58.08 13.53 -2.68
CA MET A 1 -57.53 14.27 -1.49
C MET A 1 -56.80 13.25 -0.66
N PRO A 2 -55.51 13.34 -0.52
CA PRO A 2 -54.76 12.35 0.26
C PRO A 2 -55.09 12.48 1.76
N ALA A 3 -55.34 11.33 2.39
CA ALA A 3 -55.94 11.17 3.73
C ALA A 3 -55.05 11.64 4.93
N TRP A 4 -53.94 12.26 4.66
CA TRP A 4 -52.96 12.60 5.71
C TRP A 4 -52.97 14.08 6.15
N ILE A 5 -53.75 14.92 5.53
CA ILE A 5 -54.00 16.30 5.98
C ILE A 5 -55.24 16.33 6.93
N LEU A 6 -56.09 15.30 6.89
CA LEU A 6 -57.34 15.26 7.67
C LEU A 6 -57.17 15.35 9.20
N PRO A 7 -56.20 14.69 9.89
CA PRO A 7 -56.19 14.82 11.35
C PRO A 7 -55.68 16.18 11.86
N LEU A 8 -54.83 16.88 11.11
CA LEU A 8 -54.46 18.27 11.43
C LEU A 8 -55.59 19.26 11.06
N LEU A 9 -56.31 19.00 9.95
CA LEU A 9 -57.45 19.80 9.55
C LEU A 9 -58.71 19.50 10.39
N ALA A 10 -58.91 18.29 10.94
CA ALA A 10 -59.99 17.98 11.87
C ALA A 10 -59.89 18.76 13.18
N ALA A 11 -58.69 19.01 13.67
CA ALA A 11 -58.47 19.91 14.81
C ALA A 11 -58.78 21.38 14.48
N PHE A 12 -58.76 21.78 13.19
CA PHE A 12 -59.12 23.13 12.71
C PHE A 12 -60.59 23.26 12.30
N ALA A 13 -61.26 22.17 11.88
CA ALA A 13 -62.69 22.22 11.53
C ALA A 13 -63.62 22.40 12.73
N LEU A 14 -63.20 22.13 13.93
CA LEU A 14 -63.91 22.43 15.20
C LEU A 14 -63.88 23.91 15.60
N LEU A 15 -63.20 24.76 14.84
CA LEU A 15 -63.07 26.21 15.08
C LEU A 15 -64.17 27.06 14.41
N SER A 16 -65.12 26.44 13.68
CA SER A 16 -66.18 27.20 12.94
C SER A 16 -67.55 27.32 13.64
N ALA A 17 -67.63 26.93 14.91
CA ALA A 17 -68.89 27.04 15.67
C ALA A 17 -68.71 27.84 16.95
N SER A 18 -69.21 29.09 16.95
CA SER A 18 -69.51 30.00 18.04
C SER A 18 -68.48 31.06 18.42
N PRO A 19 -68.84 32.32 18.66
CA PRO A 19 -67.93 33.35 19.13
C PRO A 19 -67.67 33.21 20.65
N ALA A 20 -66.91 32.20 21.03
CA ALA A 20 -66.39 32.12 22.38
C ALA A 20 -65.01 32.74 22.36
N HIS A 21 -64.75 33.70 23.24
CA HIS A 21 -63.47 34.40 23.47
C HIS A 21 -62.39 33.43 23.99
N ALA A 22 -62.03 32.43 23.25
CA ALA A 22 -60.99 31.46 23.62
C ALA A 22 -59.62 32.13 23.46
N ARG A 23 -59.03 32.57 24.57
CA ARG A 23 -57.68 33.16 24.61
C ARG A 23 -56.57 32.11 24.52
N ALA A 24 -56.84 30.84 24.71
CA ALA A 24 -55.90 29.74 24.55
C ALA A 24 -56.63 28.42 24.24
N LEU A 25 -56.11 27.70 23.22
CA LEU A 25 -56.52 26.33 22.88
C LEU A 25 -55.36 25.39 23.24
N VAL A 26 -55.68 24.33 24.01
CA VAL A 26 -54.71 23.29 24.33
C VAL A 26 -55.26 21.93 23.92
N ALA A 27 -54.54 21.23 23.04
CA ALA A 27 -54.83 19.86 22.65
C ALA A 27 -53.69 18.94 23.15
N ARG A 28 -54.05 17.77 23.68
CA ARG A 28 -53.11 16.73 24.07
C ARG A 28 -53.43 15.45 23.34
N MET A 29 -52.46 14.85 22.72
CA MET A 29 -52.59 13.63 21.95
C MET A 29 -51.54 12.62 22.42
N ALA A 30 -51.95 11.39 22.66
CA ALA A 30 -51.02 10.33 23.08
C ALA A 30 -49.99 10.05 21.97
N SER A 31 -50.45 10.01 20.72
CA SER A 31 -49.60 9.88 19.55
C SER A 31 -50.21 10.59 18.34
N VAL A 32 -49.32 11.04 17.44
CA VAL A 32 -49.65 11.55 16.11
C VAL A 32 -48.77 10.78 15.14
N SER A 33 -49.38 9.97 14.28
CA SER A 33 -48.66 9.20 13.29
C SER A 33 -48.86 9.80 11.90
N THR A 34 -47.77 9.96 11.22
CA THR A 34 -47.71 10.33 9.79
C THR A 34 -47.02 9.20 9.03
N PRO A 35 -47.05 9.13 7.71
CA PRO A 35 -46.32 8.13 6.93
C PRO A 35 -44.78 8.17 7.15
N VAL A 36 -44.22 9.30 7.60
CA VAL A 36 -42.77 9.52 7.74
C VAL A 36 -42.32 9.50 9.19
N ALA A 37 -43.18 9.83 10.15
CA ALA A 37 -42.81 9.94 11.58
C ALA A 37 -43.97 9.72 12.48
N THR A 38 -43.69 9.20 13.69
CA THR A 38 -44.63 9.07 14.80
C THR A 38 -44.15 9.95 15.96
N LEU A 39 -45.02 10.88 16.38
CA LEU A 39 -44.78 11.72 17.54
C LEU A 39 -45.56 11.18 18.73
N GLN A 40 -44.99 11.10 19.92
CA GLN A 40 -45.58 10.62 21.14
C GLN A 40 -45.64 11.71 22.20
N GLY A 41 -46.70 11.73 23.03
CA GLY A 41 -46.90 12.71 24.08
C GLY A 41 -46.97 14.14 23.54
N VAL A 42 -47.74 14.32 22.46
CA VAL A 42 -47.86 15.61 21.77
C VAL A 42 -48.77 16.55 22.53
N GLN A 43 -48.30 17.77 22.76
CA GLN A 43 -49.11 18.86 23.26
C GLN A 43 -49.04 20.05 22.30
N VAL A 44 -50.17 20.48 21.81
CA VAL A 44 -50.33 21.68 20.99
C VAL A 44 -51.00 22.75 21.81
N ARG A 45 -50.40 23.93 21.91
CA ARG A 45 -50.96 25.10 22.58
C ARG A 45 -50.97 26.25 21.59
N LEU A 46 -52.12 26.84 21.37
CA LEU A 46 -52.33 28.03 20.58
C LEU A 46 -52.88 29.11 21.48
N ASP A 47 -52.13 30.18 21.63
CA ASP A 47 -52.56 31.40 22.33
C ASP A 47 -52.87 32.46 21.25
N TRP A 48 -54.19 32.79 21.08
CA TRP A 48 -54.65 33.73 20.06
C TRP A 48 -55.42 34.85 20.75
N PRO A 49 -54.82 36.06 20.90
CA PRO A 49 -55.54 37.20 21.47
C PRO A 49 -56.71 37.64 20.57
N ALA A 50 -57.76 38.17 21.20
CA ALA A 50 -58.87 38.76 20.48
C ALA A 50 -58.34 39.91 19.59
N ASP A 51 -58.79 39.97 18.34
CA ASP A 51 -58.47 40.99 17.33
C ASP A 51 -56.98 41.04 16.93
N ALA A 52 -56.18 40.03 17.26
CA ALA A 52 -54.79 39.93 16.84
C ALA A 52 -54.66 39.22 15.48
N GLU A 53 -53.77 39.73 14.61
CA GLU A 53 -53.38 39.08 13.35
C GLU A 53 -52.39 37.93 13.58
N VAL A 54 -51.81 37.84 14.78
CA VAL A 54 -50.74 36.90 15.10
C VAL A 54 -51.06 36.22 16.44
N GLY A 55 -51.07 34.89 16.47
CA GLY A 55 -51.12 34.07 17.65
C GLY A 55 -49.77 33.42 17.93
N GLU A 56 -49.58 32.86 19.14
CA GLU A 56 -48.43 32.05 19.47
C GLU A 56 -48.80 30.57 19.43
N LEU A 57 -48.12 29.81 18.53
CA LEU A 57 -48.23 28.35 18.48
C LEU A 57 -47.06 27.73 19.19
N ARG A 58 -47.32 26.79 20.12
CA ARG A 58 -46.31 25.95 20.75
C ARG A 58 -46.71 24.49 20.61
N ILE A 59 -45.77 23.70 19.97
CA ILE A 59 -45.94 22.27 19.88
C ILE A 59 -44.77 21.62 20.62
N THR A 60 -45.12 20.67 21.51
CA THR A 60 -44.12 19.84 22.21
C THR A 60 -44.42 18.37 21.95
N ALA A 61 -43.39 17.55 21.83
CA ALA A 61 -43.48 16.10 21.76
C ALA A 61 -42.41 15.48 22.65
N GLN A 62 -42.79 14.46 23.41
CA GLN A 62 -41.85 13.73 24.25
C GLN A 62 -40.85 12.94 23.40
N ARG A 63 -41.34 12.36 22.32
CA ARG A 63 -40.54 11.62 21.34
C ARG A 63 -41.09 11.84 19.95
N ALA A 64 -40.16 11.90 18.95
CA ALA A 64 -40.51 11.82 17.56
C ALA A 64 -39.60 10.81 16.89
N ASP A 65 -40.19 9.78 16.33
CA ASP A 65 -39.48 8.70 15.66
C ASP A 65 -39.80 8.73 14.15
N ALA A 66 -38.76 8.87 13.34
CA ALA A 66 -38.83 8.79 11.90
C ALA A 66 -37.95 7.61 11.43
N PRO A 67 -38.42 6.35 11.58
CA PRO A 67 -37.63 5.17 11.39
C PRO A 67 -37.10 5.08 9.93
N ASP A 68 -37.89 5.55 8.95
CA ASP A 68 -37.48 5.55 7.56
C ASP A 68 -36.37 6.55 7.23
N LEU A 69 -36.19 7.56 8.05
CA LEU A 69 -35.07 8.51 7.98
C LEU A 69 -33.95 8.15 8.97
N GLY A 70 -34.13 7.08 9.77
CA GLY A 70 -33.20 6.69 10.84
C GLY A 70 -33.10 7.72 11.97
N GLN A 71 -34.09 8.61 12.12
CA GLN A 71 -34.04 9.72 13.08
C GLN A 71 -34.91 9.46 14.27
N HIS A 72 -34.35 9.70 15.46
CA HIS A 72 -35.03 9.58 16.75
C HIS A 72 -34.78 10.83 17.59
N PHE A 73 -35.83 11.57 17.91
CA PHE A 73 -35.73 12.81 18.65
C PHE A 73 -36.46 12.70 19.98
N ALA A 74 -35.87 13.15 21.05
CA ALA A 74 -36.47 13.25 22.35
C ALA A 74 -36.67 14.72 22.74
N ALA A 75 -37.76 14.99 23.47
CA ALA A 75 -38.06 16.32 24.01
C ALA A 75 -38.05 17.43 22.95
N LEU A 76 -38.82 17.25 21.87
CA LEU A 76 -38.99 18.28 20.84
C LEU A 76 -39.91 19.41 21.35
N SER A 77 -39.54 20.64 21.08
CA SER A 77 -40.38 21.82 21.28
C SER A 77 -40.23 22.79 20.12
N TRP A 78 -41.30 23.16 19.50
CA TRP A 78 -41.36 24.20 18.47
C TRP A 78 -42.25 25.33 18.93
N ARG A 79 -41.77 26.55 18.89
CA ARG A 79 -42.48 27.77 19.23
C ARG A 79 -42.36 28.79 18.13
N CYS A 80 -43.50 29.27 17.63
CA CYS A 80 -43.53 30.21 16.53
C CYS A 80 -44.73 31.19 16.60
N PRO A 81 -44.58 32.41 16.09
CA PRO A 81 -45.73 33.30 15.83
C PRO A 81 -46.51 32.77 14.62
N LEU A 82 -47.74 32.30 14.88
CA LEU A 82 -48.64 31.83 13.84
C LEU A 82 -49.38 33.04 13.23
N ARG A 83 -49.26 33.20 11.94
CA ARG A 83 -49.89 34.28 11.16
C ARG A 83 -50.84 33.71 10.13
N ARG A 84 -51.93 34.42 9.91
CA ARG A 84 -52.84 34.17 8.79
C ARG A 84 -52.52 35.18 7.69
N ASP A 85 -52.35 34.72 6.47
CA ASP A 85 -52.23 35.63 5.33
C ASP A 85 -53.61 36.11 4.88
N GLY A 86 -53.66 37.23 4.15
CA GLY A 86 -54.91 37.80 3.68
C GLY A 86 -55.69 36.94 2.64
N GLN A 87 -55.07 35.82 2.23
CA GLN A 87 -55.61 34.88 1.23
C GLN A 87 -56.11 33.56 1.81
N GLY A 88 -56.08 33.44 3.16
CA GLY A 88 -56.56 32.25 3.88
C GLY A 88 -55.49 31.21 4.17
N GLY A 89 -54.22 31.51 3.88
CA GLY A 89 -53.09 30.68 4.23
C GLY A 89 -52.59 30.91 5.65
N TRP A 90 -51.70 30.03 6.09
CA TRP A 90 -51.06 30.08 7.42
C TRP A 90 -49.52 30.05 7.29
N ALA A 91 -48.87 30.84 8.11
CA ALA A 91 -47.40 30.81 8.20
C ALA A 91 -46.93 30.83 9.67
N CYS A 92 -45.95 30.01 9.97
CA CYS A 92 -45.35 29.89 11.29
C CYS A 92 -43.85 29.68 11.17
N ALA A 93 -43.03 30.60 11.63
CA ALA A 93 -41.59 30.52 11.58
C ALA A 93 -41.03 30.77 12.98
N GLY A 94 -40.38 29.75 13.55
CA GLY A 94 -39.92 29.84 14.92
C GLY A 94 -38.87 28.82 15.31
N GLU A 95 -38.49 28.88 16.57
CA GLU A 95 -37.44 28.08 17.14
C GLU A 95 -37.90 26.64 17.41
N LEU A 96 -37.15 25.69 16.85
CA LEU A 96 -37.26 24.25 17.13
C LEU A 96 -36.08 23.82 17.99
N ARG A 97 -36.38 23.26 19.17
CA ARG A 97 -35.37 22.70 20.06
C ARG A 97 -35.56 21.19 20.23
N GLN A 98 -34.46 20.49 20.29
CA GLN A 98 -34.35 19.07 20.60
C GLN A 98 -33.53 18.92 21.90
N GLY A 99 -34.15 18.63 23.02
CA GLY A 99 -33.46 18.47 24.29
C GLY A 99 -32.53 19.64 24.61
N ARG A 100 -31.22 19.36 24.74
CA ARG A 100 -30.14 20.35 24.96
C ARG A 100 -29.38 20.72 23.71
N GLY A 101 -29.82 20.24 22.53
CA GLY A 101 -29.16 20.54 21.24
C GLY A 101 -29.20 22.02 20.85
N ALA A 102 -28.39 22.40 19.89
CA ALA A 102 -28.43 23.74 19.31
C ALA A 102 -29.83 24.00 18.70
N PRO A 103 -30.38 25.20 18.87
CA PRO A 103 -31.69 25.54 18.33
C PRO A 103 -31.62 25.57 16.79
N LEU A 104 -32.67 25.04 16.17
CA LEU A 104 -32.90 25.13 14.73
C LEU A 104 -34.09 26.10 14.52
N ARG A 105 -34.21 26.66 13.33
CA ARG A 105 -35.37 27.44 12.92
C ARG A 105 -36.22 26.63 11.96
N LEU A 106 -37.43 26.30 12.35
CA LEU A 106 -38.43 25.66 11.49
C LEU A 106 -39.45 26.71 11.01
N GLU A 107 -39.59 26.76 9.69
CA GLU A 107 -40.56 27.61 8.98
C GLU A 107 -41.56 26.69 8.29
N LEU A 108 -42.82 26.91 8.52
CA LEU A 108 -43.95 26.24 7.84
C LEU A 108 -44.83 27.28 7.22
N ALA A 109 -45.12 27.16 5.92
CA ALA A 109 -46.08 28.01 5.26
C ALA A 109 -47.07 27.13 4.48
N LEU A 110 -48.34 27.44 4.62
CA LEU A 110 -49.48 26.75 4.06
C LEU A 110 -50.37 27.75 3.30
N PRO A 111 -49.87 28.42 2.24
CA PRO A 111 -50.76 29.22 1.39
C PRO A 111 -51.70 28.30 0.62
N PRO A 112 -52.84 28.79 0.10
CA PRO A 112 -53.70 28.00 -0.75
C PRO A 112 -52.98 27.36 -1.92
N GLY A 113 -53.15 26.06 -2.09
CA GLY A 113 -52.55 25.29 -3.19
C GLY A 113 -51.05 24.94 -3.03
N ARG A 114 -50.44 25.22 -1.85
CA ARG A 114 -49.00 24.93 -1.65
C ARG A 114 -48.72 24.61 -0.18
N VAL A 115 -47.75 23.71 0.02
CA VAL A 115 -47.18 23.45 1.34
C VAL A 115 -45.64 23.66 1.21
N SER A 116 -45.08 24.43 2.13
CA SER A 116 -43.62 24.55 2.23
C SER A 116 -43.14 24.46 3.68
N ALA A 117 -42.04 23.75 3.87
CA ALA A 117 -41.37 23.64 5.16
C ALA A 117 -39.86 23.90 4.95
N ALA A 118 -39.26 24.65 5.88
CA ALA A 118 -37.80 24.85 5.81
C ALA A 118 -37.19 24.77 7.20
N LEU A 119 -36.12 24.01 7.32
CA LEU A 119 -35.32 23.86 8.52
C LEU A 119 -33.98 24.56 8.30
N SER A 120 -33.67 25.53 9.16
CA SER A 120 -32.42 26.29 9.10
C SER A 120 -31.64 26.12 10.39
N GLY A 121 -30.31 26.05 10.28
CA GLY A 121 -29.40 25.88 11.40
C GLY A 121 -28.23 26.86 11.36
N ALA A 122 -27.24 26.61 12.19
CA ALA A 122 -26.03 27.39 12.25
C ALA A 122 -25.26 27.38 10.92
N GLY A 123 -24.46 28.44 10.66
CA GLY A 123 -23.59 28.51 9.48
C GLY A 123 -24.34 28.67 8.14
N GLY A 124 -25.60 29.09 8.18
CA GLY A 124 -26.42 29.29 6.96
C GLY A 124 -26.92 27.99 6.34
N SER A 125 -26.98 26.90 7.10
CA SER A 125 -27.56 25.64 6.65
C SER A 125 -29.07 25.76 6.51
N ARG A 126 -29.61 25.29 5.39
CA ARG A 126 -31.05 25.29 5.10
C ARG A 126 -31.45 24.06 4.30
N LEU A 127 -32.44 23.34 4.80
CA LEU A 127 -33.14 22.26 4.09
C LEU A 127 -34.60 22.73 3.89
N ALA A 128 -35.03 22.89 2.65
CA ALA A 128 -36.39 23.31 2.33
C ALA A 128 -37.11 22.26 1.51
N LEU A 129 -38.37 22.04 1.83
CA LEU A 129 -39.28 21.13 1.12
C LEU A 129 -40.47 21.94 0.60
N ARG A 130 -40.86 21.72 -0.64
CA ARG A 130 -42.05 22.33 -1.26
C ARG A 130 -42.89 21.29 -1.98
N ARG A 131 -44.19 21.46 -1.91
CA ARG A 131 -45.20 20.67 -2.64
C ARG A 131 -46.30 21.57 -3.09
N ASP A 132 -46.66 21.47 -4.35
CA ASP A 132 -47.78 22.21 -4.95
C ASP A 132 -48.99 21.28 -5.18
N ASP A 133 -50.19 21.74 -4.95
CA ASP A 133 -51.45 20.96 -5.17
C ASP A 133 -51.67 20.65 -6.67
N ALA A 134 -51.06 21.42 -7.57
CA ALA A 134 -51.07 21.15 -9.00
C ALA A 134 -50.25 19.90 -9.40
N ALA A 135 -49.26 19.51 -8.56
CA ALA A 135 -48.44 18.32 -8.71
C ALA A 135 -48.30 17.63 -7.34
N PRO A 136 -49.34 16.97 -6.84
CA PRO A 136 -49.40 16.50 -5.45
C PRO A 136 -48.45 15.34 -5.14
N ASP A 137 -47.97 14.69 -6.17
CA ASP A 137 -46.95 13.60 -6.10
C ASP A 137 -45.52 14.11 -6.12
N LEU A 138 -45.29 15.42 -6.39
CA LEU A 138 -43.93 15.99 -6.50
C LEU A 138 -43.57 16.83 -5.26
N PHE A 139 -42.41 16.51 -4.68
CA PHE A 139 -41.77 17.25 -3.63
C PHE A 139 -40.42 17.80 -4.12
N ALA A 140 -40.29 19.12 -4.13
CA ALA A 140 -39.02 19.79 -4.40
C ALA A 140 -38.26 19.99 -3.09
N ILE A 141 -36.98 19.59 -3.06
CA ILE A 141 -36.08 19.64 -1.90
C ILE A 141 -34.86 20.51 -2.25
N ASP A 142 -34.77 21.67 -1.59
CA ASP A 142 -33.63 22.56 -1.73
C ASP A 142 -32.68 22.39 -0.54
N ILE A 143 -31.41 22.12 -0.81
CA ILE A 143 -30.35 21.86 0.15
C ILE A 143 -29.32 22.97 0.03
N THR A 144 -29.08 23.71 1.13
CA THR A 144 -28.07 24.77 1.14
C THR A 144 -27.16 24.60 2.34
N ARG A 145 -25.88 24.28 2.10
CA ARG A 145 -24.84 24.17 3.13
C ARG A 145 -25.24 23.28 4.34
N VAL A 146 -26.03 22.24 4.11
CA VAL A 146 -26.47 21.30 5.16
C VAL A 146 -25.29 20.44 5.60
N PRO A 147 -25.00 20.31 6.92
CA PRO A 147 -23.96 19.42 7.39
C PRO A 147 -24.19 17.99 6.92
N VAL A 148 -23.14 17.32 6.44
CA VAL A 148 -23.20 15.92 5.98
C VAL A 148 -23.70 14.99 7.11
N ALA A 149 -23.39 15.30 8.36
CA ALA A 149 -23.82 14.56 9.55
C ALA A 149 -25.36 14.43 9.66
N TRP A 150 -26.17 15.34 9.05
CA TRP A 150 -27.63 15.19 9.02
C TRP A 150 -28.08 14.00 8.17
N ALA A 151 -27.28 13.57 7.22
CA ALA A 151 -27.54 12.41 6.37
C ALA A 151 -27.01 11.07 6.95
N GLU A 152 -26.30 11.11 8.10
CA GLU A 152 -25.65 9.91 8.66
C GLU A 152 -26.62 8.76 8.90
N ALA A 153 -27.79 9.04 9.44
CA ALA A 153 -28.78 8.00 9.73
C ALA A 153 -29.29 7.30 8.43
N LEU A 154 -29.42 8.06 7.35
CA LEU A 154 -29.75 7.49 6.04
C LEU A 154 -28.57 6.69 5.47
N ALA A 155 -27.36 7.24 5.58
CA ALA A 155 -26.15 6.57 5.11
C ALA A 155 -25.93 5.21 5.80
N ARG A 156 -26.19 5.13 7.10
CA ARG A 156 -26.10 3.87 7.89
C ARG A 156 -27.05 2.76 7.45
N ARG A 157 -28.13 3.08 6.74
CA ARG A 157 -29.02 2.06 6.17
C ARG A 157 -28.39 1.35 4.99
N ALA A 158 -27.70 2.11 4.14
CA ALA A 158 -27.00 1.57 3.00
C ALA A 158 -25.62 1.01 3.36
N TRP A 159 -25.01 1.56 4.41
CA TRP A 159 -23.67 1.20 4.86
C TRP A 159 -23.62 1.15 6.40
N PRO A 160 -23.92 -0.01 7.02
CA PRO A 160 -23.91 -0.16 8.46
C PRO A 160 -22.54 0.19 9.07
N GLY A 161 -22.56 1.01 10.13
CA GLY A 161 -21.34 1.41 10.84
C GLY A 161 -20.62 2.62 10.27
N VAL A 162 -21.05 3.19 9.14
CA VAL A 162 -20.47 4.44 8.64
C VAL A 162 -20.73 5.60 9.61
N ARG A 163 -19.73 6.44 9.78
CA ARG A 163 -19.81 7.74 10.48
C ARG A 163 -19.49 8.83 9.48
N LEU A 164 -20.36 9.83 9.43
CA LEU A 164 -20.17 11.01 8.60
C LEU A 164 -19.58 12.14 9.45
N GLY A 165 -18.40 12.60 9.07
CA GLY A 165 -17.68 13.69 9.76
C GLY A 165 -18.04 15.06 9.21
N ASP A 166 -17.00 15.83 8.93
CA ASP A 166 -17.12 17.16 8.35
C ASP A 166 -17.69 17.13 6.92
N GLY A 167 -18.10 18.28 6.44
CA GLY A 167 -18.60 18.48 5.08
C GLY A 167 -19.97 19.13 5.02
N ARG A 168 -20.30 19.63 3.84
CA ARG A 168 -21.55 20.32 3.57
C ARG A 168 -22.18 19.80 2.29
N LEU A 169 -23.49 19.61 2.34
CA LEU A 169 -24.32 19.27 1.20
C LEU A 169 -25.02 20.51 0.66
N GLY A 170 -25.09 20.63 -0.65
CA GLY A 170 -25.88 21.59 -1.39
C GLY A 170 -26.55 20.91 -2.57
N GLY A 171 -27.62 21.49 -3.11
CA GLY A 171 -28.26 20.96 -4.30
C GLY A 171 -29.77 21.13 -4.32
N HIS A 172 -30.36 20.54 -5.35
CA HIS A 172 -31.80 20.51 -5.59
C HIS A 172 -32.20 19.10 -5.99
N LEU A 173 -33.18 18.54 -5.26
CA LEU A 173 -33.70 17.20 -5.53
C LEU A 173 -35.23 17.28 -5.72
N GLU A 174 -35.74 16.44 -6.63
CA GLU A 174 -37.14 16.22 -6.84
C GLU A 174 -37.51 14.79 -6.44
N LEU A 175 -38.37 14.64 -5.43
CA LEU A 175 -38.91 13.37 -5.01
C LEU A 175 -40.34 13.23 -5.53
N ARG A 176 -40.57 12.26 -6.41
CA ARG A 176 -41.89 11.93 -6.95
C ARG A 176 -42.41 10.67 -6.26
N VAL A 177 -43.61 10.79 -5.69
CA VAL A 177 -44.30 9.70 -4.94
C VAL A 177 -45.70 9.53 -5.51
N PRO A 178 -45.86 8.91 -6.69
CA PRO A 178 -47.16 8.66 -7.31
C PRO A 178 -47.90 7.52 -6.62
N ASP A 179 -49.24 7.53 -6.66
CA ASP A 179 -50.10 6.51 -6.03
C ASP A 179 -49.97 5.12 -6.66
N ALA A 180 -49.64 5.02 -7.96
CA ALA A 180 -49.67 3.77 -8.73
C ALA A 180 -48.35 3.48 -9.49
N ALA A 181 -47.26 4.16 -9.18
CA ALA A 181 -45.97 3.94 -9.79
C ALA A 181 -44.84 4.01 -8.72
N PRO A 182 -43.66 3.45 -8.98
CA PRO A 182 -42.58 3.48 -8.05
C PRO A 182 -42.07 4.90 -7.74
N MET A 183 -41.64 5.11 -6.51
CA MET A 183 -41.05 6.36 -6.04
C MET A 183 -39.75 6.63 -6.80
N ARG A 184 -39.51 7.89 -7.18
CA ARG A 184 -38.31 8.32 -7.91
C ARG A 184 -37.74 9.58 -7.27
N LEU A 185 -36.42 9.59 -7.06
CA LEU A 185 -35.63 10.75 -6.60
C LEU A 185 -34.66 11.15 -7.70
N THR A 186 -34.75 12.39 -8.18
CA THR A 186 -33.85 12.93 -9.20
C THR A 186 -33.35 14.29 -8.79
N GLY A 187 -32.19 14.71 -9.32
CA GLY A 187 -31.65 16.07 -9.14
C GLY A 187 -30.15 16.11 -9.00
N GLU A 188 -29.67 17.24 -8.53
CA GLU A 188 -28.25 17.51 -8.37
C GLU A 188 -27.88 17.64 -6.90
N LEU A 189 -26.75 17.05 -6.52
CA LEU A 189 -26.18 17.11 -5.17
C LEU A 189 -24.72 17.52 -5.25
N ALA A 190 -24.32 18.52 -4.48
CA ALA A 190 -22.94 18.94 -4.30
C ALA A 190 -22.48 18.57 -2.88
N LEU A 191 -21.25 18.09 -2.78
CA LEU A 191 -20.54 17.82 -1.54
C LEU A 191 -19.28 18.68 -1.49
N ASP A 192 -19.10 19.41 -0.39
CA ASP A 192 -17.90 20.21 -0.14
C ASP A 192 -17.22 19.76 1.15
N GLY A 193 -15.95 19.32 1.04
CA GLY A 193 -15.11 18.96 2.18
C GLY A 193 -15.63 17.78 2.98
N GLY A 194 -16.27 16.80 2.31
CA GLY A 194 -16.86 15.64 2.96
C GLY A 194 -15.84 14.73 3.63
N ALA A 195 -16.21 14.21 4.81
CA ALA A 195 -15.42 13.20 5.51
C ALA A 195 -16.33 12.05 5.98
N PHE A 196 -15.79 10.85 5.96
CA PHE A 196 -16.45 9.67 6.51
C PHE A 196 -15.41 8.66 7.02
N ASP A 197 -15.83 7.81 7.93
CA ASP A 197 -15.06 6.63 8.34
C ASP A 197 -16.00 5.43 8.61
N SER A 198 -15.47 4.21 8.39
CA SER A 198 -16.11 2.95 8.79
C SER A 198 -15.78 2.63 10.25
N ALA A 199 -16.62 1.82 10.89
CA ALA A 199 -16.44 1.46 12.31
C ALA A 199 -15.12 0.72 12.59
N ASP A 200 -14.63 -0.04 11.63
CA ASP A 200 -13.37 -0.80 11.69
C ASP A 200 -12.14 -0.02 11.22
N GLY A 201 -12.32 1.22 10.73
CA GLY A 201 -11.24 2.08 10.25
C GLY A 201 -10.60 1.64 8.94
N THR A 202 -11.16 0.65 8.25
CA THR A 202 -10.62 0.17 6.97
C THR A 202 -11.05 1.00 5.77
N GLN A 203 -12.07 1.85 5.93
CA GLN A 203 -12.60 2.71 4.90
C GLN A 203 -12.77 4.12 5.45
N ALA A 204 -12.20 5.10 4.80
CA ALA A 204 -12.27 6.49 5.22
C ALA A 204 -12.18 7.44 4.04
N GLY A 205 -12.68 8.65 4.22
CA GLY A 205 -12.52 9.73 3.26
C GLY A 205 -12.39 11.07 3.98
N ALA A 206 -11.58 11.97 3.42
CA ALA A 206 -11.36 13.30 3.97
C ALA A 206 -11.26 14.36 2.86
N GLY A 207 -11.82 15.53 3.10
CA GLY A 207 -11.75 16.65 2.18
C GLY A 207 -12.43 16.43 0.83
N LEU A 208 -13.36 15.48 0.74
CA LEU A 208 -14.01 15.07 -0.51
C LEU A 208 -14.93 16.16 -1.05
N GLY A 209 -14.75 16.49 -2.31
CA GLY A 209 -15.69 17.28 -3.10
C GLY A 209 -16.38 16.43 -4.16
N ALA A 210 -17.64 16.73 -4.47
CA ALA A 210 -18.36 16.10 -5.56
C ALA A 210 -19.49 16.99 -6.08
N ARG A 211 -19.83 16.84 -7.36
CA ARG A 211 -21.06 17.35 -7.98
C ARG A 211 -21.70 16.22 -8.74
N LEU A 212 -22.85 15.76 -8.29
CA LEU A 212 -23.47 14.52 -8.76
C LEU A 212 -24.90 14.78 -9.19
N GLY A 213 -25.24 14.38 -10.39
CA GLY A 213 -26.61 14.15 -10.81
C GLY A 213 -27.04 12.77 -10.34
N ILE A 214 -28.18 12.68 -9.65
CA ILE A 214 -28.71 11.46 -9.06
C ILE A 214 -30.05 11.13 -9.70
N ASP A 215 -30.25 9.87 -10.05
CA ASP A 215 -31.54 9.30 -10.45
C ASP A 215 -31.71 7.97 -9.73
N TRP A 216 -32.60 7.95 -8.74
CA TRP A 216 -32.91 6.77 -7.95
C TRP A 216 -34.37 6.39 -8.13
N LEU A 217 -34.65 5.11 -8.37
CA LEU A 217 -35.97 4.55 -8.60
C LEU A 217 -36.20 3.35 -7.68
N ALA A 218 -37.30 3.37 -6.91
CA ALA A 218 -37.73 2.26 -6.04
C ALA A 218 -38.51 1.22 -6.87
N ALA A 219 -37.86 0.55 -7.84
CA ALA A 219 -38.55 -0.43 -8.69
C ALA A 219 -38.90 -1.70 -7.89
N GLU A 220 -39.92 -2.43 -8.29
CA GLU A 220 -40.40 -3.68 -7.65
C GLU A 220 -39.32 -4.77 -7.62
N ALA A 221 -38.49 -4.85 -8.66
CA ALA A 221 -37.38 -5.82 -8.76
C ALA A 221 -36.15 -5.43 -7.93
N GLY A 222 -36.18 -4.33 -7.20
CA GLY A 222 -35.10 -3.75 -6.44
C GLY A 222 -34.80 -2.30 -6.84
N PRO A 223 -34.23 -1.48 -5.93
CA PRO A 223 -33.92 -0.09 -6.21
C PRO A 223 -32.89 0.02 -7.35
N GLN A 224 -33.06 1.04 -8.19
CA GLN A 224 -32.10 1.38 -9.26
C GLN A 224 -31.46 2.73 -8.96
N LEU A 225 -30.17 2.84 -9.20
CA LEU A 225 -29.39 4.06 -8.96
C LEU A 225 -28.55 4.40 -10.18
N ALA A 226 -28.67 5.63 -10.64
CA ALA A 226 -27.81 6.21 -11.65
C ALA A 226 -27.16 7.47 -11.07
N ILE A 227 -25.86 7.58 -11.21
CA ILE A 227 -25.06 8.76 -10.82
C ILE A 227 -24.22 9.16 -12.02
N ASP A 228 -24.28 10.45 -12.37
CA ASP A 228 -23.42 11.10 -13.35
C ASP A 228 -22.86 12.37 -12.73
N GLY A 229 -21.55 12.62 -12.81
CA GLY A 229 -20.99 13.82 -12.21
C GLY A 229 -19.47 13.83 -12.15
N GLU A 230 -18.96 14.52 -11.15
CA GLU A 230 -17.53 14.78 -10.98
C GLU A 230 -17.14 14.65 -9.51
N LEU A 231 -15.95 14.07 -9.27
CA LEU A 231 -15.26 14.14 -7.98
C LEU A 231 -14.23 15.27 -8.01
N LEU A 232 -14.01 15.94 -6.88
CA LEU A 232 -13.21 17.16 -6.75
C LEU A 232 -12.34 17.07 -5.51
N GLY A 233 -11.08 16.68 -5.66
CA GLY A 233 -10.15 16.63 -4.54
C GLY A 233 -10.53 15.66 -3.42
N GLY A 234 -9.71 15.64 -2.39
CA GLY A 234 -9.87 14.79 -1.22
C GLY A 234 -9.09 13.48 -1.31
N GLU A 235 -9.18 12.72 -0.25
CA GLU A 235 -8.46 11.48 -0.06
C GLU A 235 -9.43 10.36 0.31
N LEU A 236 -9.17 9.16 -0.19
CA LEU A 236 -9.96 7.97 0.07
C LEU A 236 -9.07 6.82 0.49
N LEU A 237 -9.49 6.10 1.52
CA LEU A 237 -8.89 4.86 1.98
C LEU A 237 -9.91 3.72 1.85
N PHE A 238 -9.54 2.64 1.19
CA PHE A 238 -10.30 1.39 1.13
C PHE A 238 -9.35 0.22 1.33
N GLY A 239 -9.33 -0.35 2.53
CA GLY A 239 -8.39 -1.39 2.91
C GLY A 239 -6.94 -0.92 2.73
N SER A 240 -6.20 -1.57 1.84
CA SER A 240 -4.82 -1.17 1.47
C SER A 240 -4.74 -0.09 0.39
N GLY A 241 -5.84 0.22 -0.27
CA GLY A 241 -5.90 1.23 -1.33
C GLY A 241 -6.02 2.63 -0.72
N TYR A 242 -5.06 3.49 -1.02
CA TYR A 242 -5.10 4.91 -0.67
C TYR A 242 -5.08 5.74 -1.96
N PHE A 243 -6.06 6.61 -2.11
CA PHE A 243 -6.32 7.35 -3.34
C PHE A 243 -6.34 8.85 -3.04
N VAL A 244 -5.55 9.61 -3.77
CA VAL A 244 -5.53 11.08 -3.71
C VAL A 244 -6.21 11.62 -4.96
N LEU A 245 -7.42 12.16 -4.80
CA LEU A 245 -8.16 12.77 -5.90
C LEU A 245 -7.56 14.13 -6.25
N PRO A 246 -7.37 14.44 -7.54
CA PRO A 246 -6.87 15.74 -7.95
C PRO A 246 -7.91 16.85 -7.69
N ALA A 247 -7.44 18.09 -7.59
CA ALA A 247 -8.31 19.26 -7.54
C ALA A 247 -9.04 19.51 -8.87
N THR A 248 -8.52 18.97 -9.98
CA THR A 248 -9.22 18.98 -11.29
C THR A 248 -10.36 17.97 -11.27
N PRO A 249 -11.51 18.29 -11.91
CA PRO A 249 -12.65 17.41 -11.93
C PRO A 249 -12.32 16.02 -12.51
N VAL A 250 -12.74 14.98 -11.82
CA VAL A 250 -12.69 13.59 -12.25
C VAL A 250 -14.12 13.16 -12.60
N PRO A 251 -14.50 13.16 -13.88
CA PRO A 251 -15.80 12.67 -14.31
C PRO A 251 -16.05 11.24 -13.84
N VAL A 252 -17.22 11.02 -13.26
CA VAL A 252 -17.67 9.69 -12.80
C VAL A 252 -19.07 9.39 -13.33
N ARG A 253 -19.29 8.12 -13.62
CA ARG A 253 -20.60 7.59 -13.97
C ARG A 253 -20.79 6.25 -13.28
N LEU A 254 -21.98 6.04 -12.73
CA LEU A 254 -22.32 4.79 -12.05
C LEU A 254 -23.75 4.40 -12.39
N ARG A 255 -23.97 3.12 -12.63
CA ARG A 255 -25.26 2.48 -12.75
C ARG A 255 -25.27 1.26 -11.87
N ALA A 256 -26.27 1.15 -11.00
CA ALA A 256 -26.38 0.06 -10.06
C ALA A 256 -27.86 -0.31 -9.82
N HIS A 257 -28.10 -1.54 -9.43
CA HIS A 257 -29.40 -1.96 -8.93
C HIS A 257 -29.24 -2.84 -7.67
N GLY A 258 -30.25 -2.75 -6.81
CA GLY A 258 -30.32 -3.58 -5.61
C GLY A 258 -30.69 -5.01 -5.98
N VAL A 259 -30.01 -5.97 -5.37
CA VAL A 259 -30.31 -7.41 -5.39
C VAL A 259 -30.66 -7.88 -4.00
N ALA A 260 -31.11 -9.15 -3.84
CA ALA A 260 -31.64 -9.66 -2.57
C ALA A 260 -30.71 -9.40 -1.37
N ASP A 261 -29.40 -9.58 -1.55
CA ASP A 261 -28.41 -9.49 -0.48
C ASP A 261 -27.35 -8.40 -0.72
N GLY A 262 -27.61 -7.39 -1.60
CA GLY A 262 -26.62 -6.36 -1.88
C GLY A 262 -26.92 -5.48 -3.07
N TRP A 263 -25.86 -5.16 -3.83
CA TRP A 263 -25.91 -4.29 -4.99
C TRP A 263 -25.13 -4.88 -6.16
N ALA A 264 -25.70 -4.82 -7.33
CA ALA A 264 -24.98 -5.03 -8.59
C ALA A 264 -24.66 -3.67 -9.21
N LEU A 265 -23.38 -3.37 -9.39
CA LEU A 265 -22.88 -2.26 -10.19
C LEU A 265 -22.80 -2.73 -11.66
N ASP A 266 -23.79 -2.34 -12.44
CA ASP A 266 -23.87 -2.71 -13.87
C ASP A 266 -22.77 -2.03 -14.70
N ALA A 267 -22.43 -0.79 -14.33
CA ALA A 267 -21.38 0.00 -14.96
C ALA A 267 -20.80 1.03 -13.97
N PHE A 268 -19.51 1.13 -13.98
CA PHE A 268 -18.75 2.20 -13.31
C PHE A 268 -17.72 2.77 -14.28
N LEU A 269 -17.61 4.08 -14.34
CA LEU A 269 -16.57 4.80 -15.09
C LEU A 269 -16.05 5.94 -14.23
N ALA A 270 -14.74 6.04 -14.11
CA ALA A 270 -14.05 7.22 -13.58
C ALA A 270 -12.88 7.57 -14.49
N ARG A 271 -12.68 8.86 -14.76
CA ARG A 271 -11.61 9.33 -15.64
C ARG A 271 -10.83 10.47 -14.99
N ASP A 272 -9.58 10.23 -14.56
CA ASP A 272 -8.62 11.29 -14.26
C ASP A 272 -7.91 11.68 -15.57
N PRO A 273 -8.20 12.86 -16.12
CA PRO A 273 -7.73 13.22 -17.47
C PRO A 273 -6.21 13.16 -17.60
N GLY A 274 -5.72 12.39 -18.57
CA GLY A 274 -4.29 12.21 -18.85
C GLY A 274 -3.54 11.30 -17.88
N VAL A 275 -4.20 10.74 -16.87
CA VAL A 275 -3.59 9.85 -15.88
C VAL A 275 -4.20 8.47 -15.92
N LEU A 276 -5.51 8.33 -15.66
CA LEU A 276 -6.15 7.03 -15.52
C LEU A 276 -7.62 7.08 -15.93
N GLU A 277 -8.03 6.13 -16.72
CA GLU A 277 -9.44 5.78 -16.94
C GLU A 277 -9.70 4.41 -16.32
N VAL A 278 -10.72 4.33 -15.47
CA VAL A 278 -11.17 3.09 -14.83
C VAL A 278 -12.61 2.85 -15.23
N GLN A 279 -12.92 1.69 -15.75
CA GLN A 279 -14.28 1.25 -16.00
C GLN A 279 -14.48 -0.17 -15.49
N GLY A 280 -15.70 -0.52 -15.11
CA GLY A 280 -15.95 -1.87 -14.63
C GLY A 280 -17.36 -2.12 -14.17
N ARG A 281 -17.54 -3.30 -13.60
CA ARG A 281 -18.77 -3.79 -12.97
C ARG A 281 -18.39 -4.55 -11.69
N ALA A 282 -19.32 -4.61 -10.73
CA ALA A 282 -19.10 -5.36 -9.50
C ALA A 282 -20.41 -5.90 -8.93
N ASP A 283 -20.35 -7.04 -8.28
CA ASP A 283 -21.40 -7.56 -7.42
C ASP A 283 -20.92 -7.44 -5.96
N LEU A 284 -21.72 -6.75 -5.15
CA LEU A 284 -21.46 -6.47 -3.75
C LEU A 284 -22.50 -7.17 -2.89
N ASP A 285 -22.09 -7.79 -1.81
CA ASP A 285 -22.97 -8.34 -0.79
C ASP A 285 -22.60 -7.80 0.61
N GLY A 286 -23.27 -8.31 1.65
CA GLY A 286 -22.99 -7.89 3.03
C GLY A 286 -21.58 -8.24 3.53
N ALA A 287 -20.86 -9.12 2.87
CA ALA A 287 -19.47 -9.50 3.18
C ALA A 287 -18.43 -8.71 2.36
N GLY A 288 -18.87 -8.01 1.29
CA GLY A 288 -17.99 -7.19 0.46
C GLY A 288 -18.14 -7.45 -1.04
N VAL A 289 -17.01 -7.47 -1.75
CA VAL A 289 -16.95 -7.68 -3.22
C VAL A 289 -16.99 -9.16 -3.53
N ARG A 290 -18.09 -9.65 -4.10
CA ARG A 290 -18.25 -11.03 -4.58
C ARG A 290 -17.65 -11.21 -5.97
N ALA A 291 -17.96 -10.31 -6.89
CA ALA A 291 -17.38 -10.31 -8.22
C ALA A 291 -16.97 -8.90 -8.61
N LEU A 292 -15.86 -8.77 -9.33
CA LEU A 292 -15.35 -7.49 -9.81
C LEU A 292 -14.68 -7.71 -11.17
N ALA A 293 -15.05 -6.91 -12.15
CA ALA A 293 -14.35 -6.82 -13.42
C ALA A 293 -13.99 -5.35 -13.68
N LEU A 294 -12.70 -5.05 -13.73
CA LEU A 294 -12.18 -3.71 -13.98
C LEU A 294 -11.29 -3.68 -15.21
N SER A 295 -11.42 -2.63 -15.99
CA SER A 295 -10.48 -2.25 -17.04
C SER A 295 -9.87 -0.90 -16.70
N LEU A 296 -8.55 -0.84 -16.65
CA LEU A 296 -7.76 0.35 -16.38
C LEU A 296 -6.99 0.75 -17.63
N ARG A 297 -6.96 2.01 -17.96
CA ARG A 297 -6.17 2.54 -19.08
C ARG A 297 -5.40 3.77 -18.65
N SER A 298 -4.11 3.76 -18.86
CA SER A 298 -3.23 4.90 -18.65
C SER A 298 -2.41 5.13 -19.91
N ALA A 299 -2.47 6.34 -20.43
CA ALA A 299 -1.59 6.76 -21.51
C ALA A 299 -0.23 7.22 -20.98
N GLU A 300 -0.20 7.77 -19.76
CA GLU A 300 0.99 8.24 -19.07
C GLU A 300 0.89 7.92 -17.56
N ALA A 301 1.69 6.97 -17.12
CA ALA A 301 1.62 6.39 -15.78
C ALA A 301 2.34 7.21 -14.69
N ALA A 302 3.02 8.31 -15.02
CA ALA A 302 3.92 9.02 -14.09
C ALA A 302 3.28 9.45 -12.77
N ARG A 303 1.99 9.79 -12.78
CA ARG A 303 1.26 10.24 -11.57
C ARG A 303 0.50 9.13 -10.84
N LEU A 304 0.47 7.91 -11.38
CA LEU A 304 -0.26 6.80 -10.77
C LEU A 304 0.29 6.38 -9.40
N PRO A 305 1.62 6.24 -9.21
CA PRO A 305 2.18 5.81 -7.93
C PRO A 305 1.74 6.69 -6.77
N GLU A 306 1.78 8.00 -6.97
CA GLU A 306 1.43 8.99 -5.95
C GLU A 306 -0.08 9.04 -5.69
N ARG A 307 -0.90 9.07 -6.78
CA ARG A 307 -2.35 9.29 -6.66
C ARG A 307 -3.13 8.05 -6.28
N TYR A 308 -2.77 6.91 -6.87
CA TYR A 308 -3.64 5.73 -6.83
C TYR A 308 -2.98 4.46 -6.30
N LEU A 309 -1.64 4.40 -6.22
CA LEU A 309 -0.93 3.18 -5.83
C LEU A 309 -0.17 3.32 -4.50
N SER A 310 -0.11 4.51 -3.90
CA SER A 310 0.76 4.82 -2.75
C SER A 310 0.54 3.89 -1.55
N GLY A 311 -0.71 3.49 -1.26
CA GLY A 311 -1.03 2.56 -0.17
C GLY A 311 -0.40 1.17 -0.37
N TRP A 312 -0.59 0.58 -1.55
CA TRP A 312 0.00 -0.73 -1.88
C TRP A 312 1.51 -0.67 -2.02
N LEU A 313 2.03 0.39 -2.64
CA LEU A 313 3.47 0.60 -2.78
C LEU A 313 4.16 0.79 -1.43
N GLY A 314 3.50 1.50 -0.50
CA GLY A 314 3.99 1.64 0.88
C GLY A 314 4.12 0.29 1.60
N GLN A 315 3.10 -0.56 1.50
CA GLN A 315 3.13 -1.90 2.10
C GLN A 315 4.20 -2.80 1.45
N ALA A 316 4.42 -2.65 0.14
CA ALA A 316 5.45 -3.39 -0.60
C ALA A 316 6.87 -2.82 -0.40
N GLY A 317 7.05 -1.74 0.37
CA GLY A 317 8.35 -1.06 0.52
C GLY A 317 8.84 -0.38 -0.78
N LEU A 318 7.91 -0.01 -1.67
CA LEU A 318 8.18 0.61 -2.97
C LEU A 318 7.72 2.08 -3.03
N THR A 319 7.68 2.75 -1.88
CA THR A 319 7.34 4.18 -1.82
C THR A 319 8.26 4.98 -2.73
N GLY A 320 7.68 5.82 -3.61
CA GLY A 320 8.44 6.59 -4.58
C GLY A 320 8.80 5.82 -5.86
N LEU A 321 8.15 4.68 -6.13
CA LEU A 321 8.26 3.98 -7.43
C LEU A 321 7.95 4.96 -8.57
N ALA A 322 8.84 5.06 -9.54
CA ALA A 322 8.65 5.87 -10.75
C ALA A 322 8.11 5.00 -11.88
N LEU A 323 7.07 5.51 -12.54
CA LEU A 323 6.49 4.92 -13.75
C LEU A 323 6.47 5.99 -14.85
N THR A 324 6.75 5.61 -16.10
CA THR A 324 6.50 6.43 -17.29
C THR A 324 6.02 5.56 -18.43
N GLY A 325 5.38 6.15 -19.44
CA GLY A 325 4.75 5.40 -20.51
C GLY A 325 3.35 4.94 -20.21
N GLY A 326 2.78 4.06 -21.02
CA GLY A 326 1.37 3.69 -20.97
C GLY A 326 1.13 2.21 -20.70
N PHE A 327 -0.08 1.90 -20.23
CA PHE A 327 -0.55 0.53 -20.13
C PHE A 327 -2.08 0.43 -20.20
N ASP A 328 -2.56 -0.76 -20.54
CA ASP A 328 -3.93 -1.20 -20.30
C ASP A 328 -3.89 -2.41 -19.36
N ALA A 329 -4.81 -2.46 -18.39
CA ALA A 329 -4.91 -3.62 -17.51
C ALA A 329 -6.37 -4.01 -17.31
N ASP A 330 -6.66 -5.30 -17.34
CA ASP A 330 -7.95 -5.88 -17.00
C ASP A 330 -7.77 -6.80 -15.79
N VAL A 331 -8.68 -6.68 -14.82
CA VAL A 331 -8.66 -7.46 -13.58
C VAL A 331 -10.03 -8.08 -13.37
N GLU A 332 -10.07 -9.38 -13.13
CA GLU A 332 -11.28 -10.10 -12.79
C GLU A 332 -11.11 -10.84 -11.46
N ILE A 333 -12.01 -10.56 -10.51
CA ILE A 333 -12.06 -11.19 -9.20
C ILE A 333 -13.42 -11.89 -9.08
N ILE A 334 -13.41 -13.14 -8.62
CA ILE A 334 -14.61 -13.94 -8.35
C ILE A 334 -14.43 -14.57 -6.97
N ASP A 335 -15.42 -14.39 -6.09
CA ASP A 335 -15.41 -14.89 -4.71
C ASP A 335 -14.13 -14.54 -3.94
N GLY A 336 -13.65 -13.27 -4.13
CA GLY A 336 -12.44 -12.76 -3.49
C GLY A 336 -11.12 -13.30 -4.05
N ALA A 337 -11.14 -14.14 -5.10
CA ALA A 337 -9.96 -14.69 -5.74
C ALA A 337 -9.73 -14.06 -7.12
N LEU A 338 -8.46 -13.87 -7.51
CA LEU A 338 -8.10 -13.41 -8.85
C LEU A 338 -8.43 -14.49 -9.88
N ALA A 339 -9.47 -14.26 -10.69
CA ALA A 339 -9.93 -15.16 -11.74
C ALA A 339 -9.24 -14.86 -13.08
N GLY A 340 -8.93 -13.61 -13.35
CA GLY A 340 -8.28 -13.18 -14.58
C GLY A 340 -7.48 -11.90 -14.37
N PHE A 341 -6.39 -11.79 -15.13
CA PHE A 341 -5.57 -10.57 -15.19
C PHE A 341 -4.96 -10.46 -16.59
N ALA A 342 -5.03 -9.27 -17.17
CA ALA A 342 -4.31 -8.95 -18.38
C ALA A 342 -3.63 -7.59 -18.21
N LEU A 343 -2.36 -7.51 -18.57
CA LEU A 343 -1.59 -6.26 -18.64
C LEU A 343 -1.01 -6.14 -20.03
N ARG A 344 -1.22 -5.03 -20.69
CA ARG A 344 -0.54 -4.63 -21.92
C ARG A 344 0.28 -3.38 -21.66
N ALA A 345 1.58 -3.51 -21.69
CA ALA A 345 2.53 -2.42 -21.57
C ALA A 345 2.83 -1.78 -22.95
N ARG A 346 3.03 -0.48 -22.96
CA ARG A 346 3.39 0.32 -24.15
C ARG A 346 4.51 1.28 -23.79
N GLY A 347 5.76 0.84 -24.01
CA GLY A 347 6.94 1.61 -23.66
C GLY A 347 6.95 2.00 -22.18
N LEU A 348 6.52 1.09 -21.30
CA LEU A 348 6.44 1.36 -19.87
C LEU A 348 7.82 1.24 -19.23
N ASP A 349 8.25 2.30 -18.54
CA ASP A 349 9.43 2.26 -17.68
C ASP A 349 9.00 2.16 -16.22
N VAL A 350 9.74 1.36 -15.46
CA VAL A 350 9.52 1.12 -14.03
C VAL A 350 10.84 1.25 -13.31
N ALA A 351 10.94 2.10 -12.29
CA ALA A 351 12.15 2.26 -11.52
C ALA A 351 11.88 2.43 -10.02
N ALA A 352 12.56 1.66 -9.18
CA ALA A 352 12.60 1.86 -7.75
C ALA A 352 13.50 3.07 -7.40
N PRO A 353 13.10 3.97 -6.47
CA PRO A 353 13.82 5.21 -6.17
C PRO A 353 15.21 4.97 -5.58
N ASP A 354 15.39 3.88 -4.86
CA ASP A 354 16.65 3.44 -4.24
C ASP A 354 17.57 2.66 -5.21
N GLY A 355 17.18 2.54 -6.48
CA GLY A 355 17.95 1.82 -7.50
C GLY A 355 17.90 0.29 -7.36
N ARG A 356 17.04 -0.28 -6.49
CA ARG A 356 16.89 -1.73 -6.33
C ARG A 356 16.60 -2.43 -7.65
N PHE A 357 15.76 -1.83 -8.49
CA PHE A 357 15.52 -2.32 -9.84
C PHE A 357 15.11 -1.20 -10.80
N ARG A 358 15.33 -1.43 -12.10
CA ARG A 358 14.85 -0.60 -13.19
C ARG A 358 14.54 -1.48 -14.39
N PHE A 359 13.42 -1.23 -15.04
CA PHE A 359 13.05 -1.81 -16.34
C PHE A 359 12.70 -0.68 -17.29
N GLN A 360 13.24 -0.71 -18.51
CA GLN A 360 13.02 0.31 -19.52
C GLN A 360 12.46 -0.30 -20.80
N GLY A 361 11.49 0.40 -21.38
CA GLY A 361 10.85 0.00 -22.61
C GLY A 361 10.11 -1.33 -22.50
N LEU A 362 9.39 -1.56 -21.38
CA LEU A 362 8.48 -2.69 -21.26
C LEU A 362 7.39 -2.57 -22.32
N ASP A 363 7.21 -3.60 -23.11
CA ASP A 363 6.25 -3.66 -24.21
C ASP A 363 5.70 -5.08 -24.36
N GLY A 364 4.45 -5.20 -24.83
CA GLY A 364 3.78 -6.49 -24.97
C GLY A 364 2.70 -6.73 -23.95
N ASP A 365 2.36 -7.98 -23.70
CA ASP A 365 1.27 -8.33 -22.80
C ASP A 365 1.59 -9.52 -21.89
N VAL A 366 0.96 -9.53 -20.70
CA VAL A 366 0.92 -10.66 -19.78
C VAL A 366 -0.53 -10.94 -19.46
N ARG A 367 -0.96 -12.20 -19.65
CA ARG A 367 -2.33 -12.62 -19.40
C ARG A 367 -2.35 -13.81 -18.46
N LEU A 368 -3.17 -13.74 -17.44
CA LEU A 368 -3.48 -14.79 -16.50
C LEU A 368 -4.95 -15.19 -16.64
N VAL A 369 -5.22 -16.46 -16.78
CA VAL A 369 -6.59 -17.00 -16.82
C VAL A 369 -6.71 -18.19 -15.85
N SER A 370 -7.84 -18.24 -15.14
CA SER A 370 -8.15 -19.34 -14.22
C SER A 370 -8.58 -20.61 -14.96
N GLU A 371 -9.17 -20.46 -16.15
CA GLU A 371 -9.64 -21.54 -16.99
C GLU A 371 -9.13 -21.39 -18.43
N GLY A 372 -8.90 -22.52 -19.08
CA GLY A 372 -8.39 -22.55 -20.44
C GLY A 372 -6.89 -22.32 -20.52
N ARG A 373 -6.42 -21.90 -21.70
CA ARG A 373 -5.00 -21.66 -21.98
C ARG A 373 -4.85 -20.44 -22.88
N VAL A 374 -3.95 -19.51 -22.49
CA VAL A 374 -3.64 -18.32 -23.28
C VAL A 374 -2.16 -18.09 -23.31
N ASP A 375 -1.63 -17.72 -24.49
CA ASP A 375 -0.24 -17.32 -24.68
C ASP A 375 -0.13 -15.79 -24.70
N SER A 376 0.97 -15.26 -24.14
CA SER A 376 1.28 -13.84 -24.09
C SER A 376 2.79 -13.62 -24.10
N GLU A 377 3.24 -12.40 -24.28
CA GLU A 377 4.66 -12.08 -24.35
C GLU A 377 4.95 -10.68 -23.83
N LEU A 378 5.91 -10.58 -22.91
CA LEU A 378 6.44 -9.32 -22.40
C LEU A 378 7.92 -9.18 -22.78
N ARG A 379 8.33 -8.00 -23.18
CA ARG A 379 9.73 -7.70 -23.52
C ARG A 379 10.16 -6.38 -22.88
N TRP A 380 11.45 -6.22 -22.68
CA TRP A 380 12.08 -4.95 -22.30
C TRP A 380 13.32 -4.68 -23.13
N GLN A 381 13.71 -3.41 -23.19
CA GLN A 381 14.94 -2.97 -23.90
C GLN A 381 16.16 -3.07 -23.00
N SER A 382 16.06 -2.72 -21.75
CA SER A 382 17.09 -2.87 -20.72
C SER A 382 16.46 -3.03 -19.35
N ALA A 383 17.19 -3.67 -18.45
CA ALA A 383 16.84 -3.78 -17.06
C ALA A 383 18.08 -3.63 -16.17
N ALA A 384 17.90 -3.35 -14.89
CA ALA A 384 18.95 -3.42 -13.88
C ALA A 384 18.35 -3.89 -12.55
N ILE A 385 19.12 -4.65 -11.79
CA ILE A 385 18.83 -5.01 -10.39
C ILE A 385 20.03 -4.57 -9.56
N GLY A 386 19.80 -3.58 -8.68
CA GLY A 386 20.89 -2.86 -8.06
C GLY A 386 21.80 -2.22 -9.12
N ALA A 387 23.09 -2.43 -8.99
CA ALA A 387 24.10 -1.96 -9.96
C ALA A 387 24.32 -2.93 -11.15
N ILE A 388 23.61 -4.06 -11.20
CA ILE A 388 23.81 -5.10 -12.20
C ILE A 388 22.89 -4.87 -13.41
N PRO A 389 23.43 -4.54 -14.60
CA PRO A 389 22.65 -4.34 -15.81
C PRO A 389 22.30 -5.68 -16.47
N PHE A 390 21.11 -5.74 -17.04
CA PHE A 390 20.60 -6.83 -17.87
C PHE A 390 20.31 -6.32 -19.28
N GLY A 391 20.69 -7.08 -20.26
CA GLY A 391 20.38 -6.80 -21.65
C GLY A 391 18.88 -6.92 -21.98
N PRO A 392 18.50 -6.65 -23.24
CA PRO A 392 17.14 -6.82 -23.70
C PRO A 392 16.70 -8.29 -23.57
N ALA A 393 15.44 -8.50 -23.21
CA ALA A 393 14.89 -9.84 -23.12
C ALA A 393 13.40 -9.88 -23.53
N ARG A 394 12.97 -11.10 -23.83
CA ARG A 394 11.62 -11.44 -24.21
C ARG A 394 11.16 -12.63 -23.37
N LEU A 395 10.09 -12.47 -22.66
CA LEU A 395 9.48 -13.49 -21.81
C LEU A 395 8.19 -14.00 -22.46
N PRO A 396 8.22 -15.15 -23.14
CA PRO A 396 7.03 -15.78 -23.71
C PRO A 396 6.29 -16.58 -22.64
N TRP A 397 5.09 -16.13 -22.28
CA TRP A 397 4.29 -16.73 -21.24
C TRP A 397 3.19 -17.62 -21.80
N ARG A 398 2.82 -18.62 -21.01
CA ARG A 398 1.58 -19.37 -21.12
C ARG A 398 0.87 -19.36 -19.80
N SER A 399 -0.38 -18.95 -19.82
CA SER A 399 -1.27 -19.10 -18.66
C SER A 399 -2.14 -20.33 -18.79
N SER A 400 -2.27 -21.07 -17.71
CA SER A 400 -3.23 -22.16 -17.52
C SER A 400 -3.48 -22.37 -16.04
N ASP A 401 -4.72 -22.74 -15.67
CA ASP A 401 -5.11 -23.07 -14.30
C ASP A 401 -4.77 -22.02 -13.23
N GLY A 402 -4.77 -20.74 -13.62
CA GLY A 402 -4.43 -19.62 -12.73
C GLY A 402 -2.94 -19.45 -12.47
N GLU A 403 -2.08 -19.99 -13.32
CA GLU A 403 -0.63 -19.87 -13.24
C GLU A 403 -0.05 -19.37 -14.55
N LEU A 404 1.12 -18.72 -14.47
CA LEU A 404 1.94 -18.31 -15.61
C LEU A 404 3.18 -19.21 -15.68
N HIS A 405 3.48 -19.71 -16.86
CA HIS A 405 4.68 -20.49 -17.14
C HIS A 405 5.42 -19.91 -18.34
N LEU A 406 6.75 -19.92 -18.32
CA LEU A 406 7.50 -19.69 -19.55
C LEU A 406 7.21 -20.82 -20.53
N ARG A 407 6.97 -20.48 -21.82
CA ARG A 407 6.76 -21.47 -22.88
C ARG A 407 8.06 -22.09 -23.36
N GLU A 408 9.13 -21.35 -23.28
CA GLU A 408 10.50 -21.74 -23.70
C GLU A 408 11.52 -21.04 -22.81
N GLY A 409 12.70 -21.61 -22.66
CA GLY A 409 13.79 -21.03 -21.90
C GLY A 409 14.26 -19.71 -22.51
N VAL A 410 14.64 -18.76 -21.66
CA VAL A 410 15.09 -17.42 -22.04
C VAL A 410 16.51 -17.20 -21.56
N GLY A 411 17.38 -16.71 -22.45
CA GLY A 411 18.72 -16.28 -22.10
C GLY A 411 18.85 -14.77 -22.17
N ILE A 412 19.44 -14.18 -21.16
CA ILE A 412 19.61 -12.73 -20.97
C ILE A 412 21.09 -12.42 -20.84
N ALA A 413 21.60 -11.46 -21.62
CA ALA A 413 22.98 -10.99 -21.48
C ALA A 413 23.13 -10.24 -20.14
N ILE A 414 24.20 -10.53 -19.41
CA ILE A 414 24.52 -9.93 -18.12
C ILE A 414 26.03 -9.96 -17.87
N LEU A 415 26.67 -8.84 -17.52
CA LEU A 415 28.08 -8.73 -17.09
C LEU A 415 29.07 -9.52 -18.02
N ASP A 416 28.97 -9.31 -19.30
CA ASP A 416 29.74 -10.02 -20.35
C ASP A 416 29.53 -11.55 -20.39
N GLY A 417 28.57 -12.06 -19.68
CA GLY A 417 28.12 -13.46 -19.66
C GLY A 417 26.66 -13.60 -19.98
N ARG A 418 26.04 -14.68 -19.47
CA ARG A 418 24.65 -15.03 -19.74
C ARG A 418 23.93 -15.55 -18.50
N LEU A 419 22.70 -15.09 -18.32
CA LEU A 419 21.73 -15.67 -17.41
C LEU A 419 20.70 -16.46 -18.23
N ASP A 420 20.61 -17.75 -18.03
CA ASP A 420 19.60 -18.60 -18.63
C ASP A 420 18.49 -18.90 -17.63
N ILE A 421 17.25 -18.80 -18.08
CA ILE A 421 16.04 -19.09 -17.33
C ILE A 421 15.30 -20.22 -18.09
N PRO A 422 15.67 -21.49 -17.89
CA PRO A 422 15.04 -22.62 -18.59
C PRO A 422 13.55 -22.77 -18.28
N ALA A 423 13.15 -22.44 -17.05
CA ALA A 423 11.78 -22.51 -16.60
C ALA A 423 11.49 -21.40 -15.58
N LEU A 424 10.30 -20.83 -15.67
CA LEU A 424 9.77 -19.90 -14.68
C LEU A 424 8.26 -20.14 -14.55
N ARG A 425 7.81 -20.28 -13.32
CA ARG A 425 6.40 -20.45 -12.94
C ARG A 425 6.04 -19.38 -11.93
N LEU A 426 4.90 -18.74 -12.13
CA LEU A 426 4.34 -17.75 -11.22
C LEU A 426 2.88 -18.10 -10.93
N ARG A 427 2.55 -18.21 -9.64
CA ARG A 427 1.19 -18.35 -9.15
C ARG A 427 0.85 -17.15 -8.26
N PRO A 428 -0.12 -16.30 -8.62
CA PRO A 428 -0.54 -15.18 -7.79
C PRO A 428 -1.16 -15.64 -6.47
N PRO A 429 -1.24 -14.76 -5.47
CA PRO A 429 -1.91 -15.07 -4.21
C PRO A 429 -3.42 -15.30 -4.45
N GLY A 430 -4.01 -16.22 -3.70
CA GLY A 430 -5.43 -16.57 -3.83
C GLY A 430 -5.81 -17.81 -3.03
N SER A 431 -6.90 -18.46 -3.43
CA SER A 431 -7.40 -19.67 -2.76
C SER A 431 -6.39 -20.83 -2.70
N LYS A 432 -5.44 -20.86 -3.65
CA LYS A 432 -4.38 -21.90 -3.71
C LYS A 432 -3.15 -21.58 -2.85
N GLY A 433 -3.15 -20.44 -2.12
CA GLY A 433 -2.06 -20.03 -1.22
C GLY A 433 -1.46 -18.67 -1.56
N PRO A 434 -0.32 -18.30 -0.92
CA PRO A 434 0.38 -17.06 -1.17
C PRO A 434 1.01 -17.02 -2.56
N LEU A 435 1.57 -15.85 -2.93
CA LEU A 435 2.40 -15.70 -4.13
C LEU A 435 3.51 -16.76 -4.14
N LEU A 436 3.59 -17.51 -5.24
CA LEU A 436 4.65 -18.47 -5.51
C LEU A 436 5.37 -18.08 -6.80
N VAL A 437 6.69 -17.99 -6.74
CA VAL A 437 7.54 -17.90 -7.95
C VAL A 437 8.56 -19.01 -7.87
N GLU A 438 8.63 -19.85 -8.90
CA GLU A 438 9.61 -20.94 -9.04
C GLU A 438 10.36 -20.75 -10.35
N ALA A 439 11.68 -20.77 -10.30
CA ALA A 439 12.52 -20.62 -11.46
C ALA A 439 13.67 -21.62 -11.45
N ALA A 440 14.05 -22.10 -12.61
CA ALA A 440 15.37 -22.69 -12.83
C ALA A 440 16.28 -21.64 -13.44
N LEU A 441 17.52 -21.54 -12.97
CA LEU A 441 18.48 -20.52 -13.40
C LEU A 441 19.81 -21.17 -13.76
N GLY A 442 20.39 -20.71 -14.86
CA GLY A 442 21.78 -21.00 -15.27
C GLY A 442 22.56 -19.69 -15.33
N VAL A 443 23.78 -19.71 -14.86
CA VAL A 443 24.71 -18.58 -14.96
C VAL A 443 25.92 -19.06 -15.72
N GLU A 444 26.23 -18.44 -16.86
CA GLU A 444 27.35 -18.83 -17.72
C GLU A 444 28.36 -17.70 -17.85
N SER A 445 29.57 -17.97 -17.35
CA SER A 445 30.77 -17.17 -17.60
C SER A 445 30.63 -15.67 -17.31
N LEU A 446 29.95 -15.27 -16.20
CA LEU A 446 29.93 -13.87 -15.80
C LEU A 446 31.36 -13.41 -15.47
N ASP A 447 31.73 -12.24 -15.99
CA ASP A 447 33.03 -11.63 -15.69
C ASP A 447 33.11 -11.14 -14.26
N MET A 448 34.06 -11.63 -13.48
CA MET A 448 34.22 -11.29 -12.07
C MET A 448 34.72 -9.85 -11.87
N ALA A 449 35.49 -9.30 -12.80
CA ALA A 449 35.96 -7.92 -12.68
C ALA A 449 34.79 -6.94 -12.84
N THR A 450 33.95 -7.18 -13.82
CA THR A 450 32.72 -6.40 -14.05
C THR A 450 31.73 -6.56 -12.89
N LEU A 451 31.53 -7.78 -12.39
CA LEU A 451 30.66 -8.04 -11.23
C LEU A 451 31.19 -7.36 -9.96
N ALA A 452 32.47 -7.50 -9.65
CA ALA A 452 33.10 -6.85 -8.50
C ALA A 452 32.96 -5.33 -8.56
N SER A 453 33.24 -4.73 -9.73
CA SER A 453 33.08 -3.29 -9.94
C SER A 453 31.63 -2.82 -9.75
N ALA A 454 30.64 -3.59 -10.25
CA ALA A 454 29.22 -3.30 -10.06
C ALA A 454 28.80 -3.38 -8.58
N LEU A 455 29.47 -4.20 -7.78
CA LEU A 455 29.24 -4.33 -6.34
C LEU A 455 30.10 -3.38 -5.48
N GLY A 456 30.88 -2.49 -6.11
CA GLY A 456 31.75 -1.57 -5.39
C GLY A 456 32.99 -2.25 -4.76
N LEU A 457 33.34 -3.45 -5.23
CA LEU A 457 34.51 -4.20 -4.78
C LEU A 457 35.69 -3.97 -5.73
N PRO A 458 36.95 -4.15 -5.26
CA PRO A 458 38.11 -4.14 -6.14
C PRO A 458 37.95 -5.15 -7.27
N ALA A 459 38.22 -4.72 -8.50
CA ALA A 459 38.12 -5.58 -9.68
C ALA A 459 39.21 -6.66 -9.67
N PHE A 460 38.84 -7.90 -9.97
CA PHE A 460 39.76 -9.01 -10.09
C PHE A 460 39.37 -9.96 -11.23
N PRO A 461 40.31 -10.58 -11.92
CA PRO A 461 40.00 -11.48 -13.03
C PRO A 461 39.38 -12.78 -12.53
N GLY A 462 38.43 -13.31 -13.31
CA GLY A 462 37.78 -14.58 -13.03
C GLY A 462 36.45 -14.69 -13.75
N THR A 463 35.80 -15.84 -13.56
CA THR A 463 34.46 -16.11 -14.09
C THR A 463 33.58 -16.75 -13.08
N LEU A 464 32.31 -16.37 -13.06
CA LEU A 464 31.26 -16.99 -12.24
C LEU A 464 30.35 -17.83 -13.14
N SER A 465 30.17 -19.09 -12.79
CA SER A 465 29.21 -19.97 -13.45
C SER A 465 28.46 -20.80 -12.42
N GLY A 466 27.23 -21.21 -12.75
CA GLY A 466 26.45 -22.01 -11.82
C GLY A 466 25.16 -22.49 -12.41
N HIS A 467 24.58 -23.48 -11.75
CA HIS A 467 23.27 -24.01 -12.08
C HIS A 467 22.46 -24.11 -10.80
N ILE A 468 21.31 -23.47 -10.82
CA ILE A 468 20.32 -23.42 -9.73
C ILE A 468 19.06 -24.08 -10.30
N PRO A 469 18.85 -25.40 -10.07
CA PRO A 469 17.71 -26.12 -10.63
C PRO A 469 16.39 -25.63 -10.09
N SER A 470 16.38 -25.06 -8.90
CA SER A 470 15.19 -24.51 -8.25
C SER A 470 15.55 -23.27 -7.43
N ALA A 471 14.94 -22.13 -7.78
CA ALA A 471 14.85 -20.93 -6.96
C ALA A 471 13.37 -20.71 -6.65
N ARG A 472 12.98 -20.76 -5.37
CA ARG A 472 11.59 -20.73 -4.93
C ARG A 472 11.33 -19.58 -3.97
N TYR A 473 10.45 -18.66 -4.39
CA TYR A 473 9.98 -17.55 -3.56
C TYR A 473 8.57 -17.81 -3.05
N VAL A 474 8.44 -17.83 -1.73
CA VAL A 474 7.16 -17.99 -1.01
C VAL A 474 7.25 -17.29 0.35
N GLY A 475 6.25 -16.51 0.72
CA GLY A 475 6.15 -15.91 2.06
C GLY A 475 7.36 -15.05 2.43
N ASP A 476 7.79 -14.16 1.53
CA ASP A 476 8.95 -13.29 1.68
C ASP A 476 10.30 -14.00 1.85
N ARG A 477 10.35 -15.27 1.47
CA ARG A 477 11.57 -16.08 1.48
C ARG A 477 11.86 -16.62 0.08
N LEU A 478 13.11 -16.49 -0.34
CA LEU A 478 13.66 -17.05 -1.57
C LEU A 478 14.71 -18.10 -1.20
N ASP A 479 14.42 -19.35 -1.48
CA ASP A 479 15.33 -20.49 -1.27
C ASP A 479 15.88 -20.95 -2.62
N PHE A 480 17.15 -21.34 -2.65
CA PHE A 480 17.83 -21.85 -3.83
C PHE A 480 18.33 -23.27 -3.60
N GLU A 481 18.02 -24.17 -4.52
CA GLU A 481 18.66 -25.49 -4.61
C GLU A 481 19.81 -25.44 -5.60
N GLY A 482 20.92 -26.11 -5.25
CA GLY A 482 22.15 -26.06 -6.04
C GLY A 482 23.12 -24.98 -5.55
N GLY A 483 23.91 -24.41 -6.45
CA GLY A 483 24.90 -23.43 -6.06
C GLY A 483 25.60 -22.79 -7.26
N VAL A 484 26.50 -21.85 -6.97
CA VAL A 484 27.32 -21.19 -7.97
C VAL A 484 28.81 -21.41 -7.67
N VAL A 485 29.60 -21.45 -8.71
CA VAL A 485 31.06 -21.63 -8.65
C VAL A 485 31.72 -20.44 -9.36
N ALA A 486 32.50 -19.69 -8.60
CA ALA A 486 33.38 -18.67 -9.15
C ALA A 486 34.80 -19.25 -9.31
N ARG A 487 35.38 -19.12 -10.51
CA ARG A 487 36.76 -19.40 -10.75
C ARG A 487 37.54 -18.09 -10.77
N ALA A 488 38.32 -17.88 -9.71
CA ALA A 488 39.12 -16.68 -9.52
C ALA A 488 40.44 -17.03 -8.85
N PHE A 489 41.49 -16.25 -9.06
CA PHE A 489 42.77 -16.44 -8.39
C PHE A 489 43.35 -17.86 -8.59
N ASP A 490 43.19 -18.44 -9.79
CA ASP A 490 43.60 -19.82 -10.12
C ASP A 490 43.01 -20.92 -9.20
N GLY A 491 41.92 -20.65 -8.53
CA GLY A 491 41.18 -21.57 -7.65
C GLY A 491 39.68 -21.46 -7.86
N GLU A 492 38.93 -22.09 -6.95
CA GLU A 492 37.46 -22.11 -6.96
C GLU A 492 36.86 -21.58 -5.65
N VAL A 493 35.80 -20.81 -5.79
CA VAL A 493 34.89 -20.41 -4.70
C VAL A 493 33.53 -21.00 -4.98
N ARG A 494 33.06 -21.89 -4.10
CA ARG A 494 31.72 -22.49 -4.21
C ARG A 494 30.78 -21.86 -3.19
N VAL A 495 29.64 -21.39 -3.66
CA VAL A 495 28.56 -20.87 -2.80
C VAL A 495 27.41 -21.87 -2.83
N SER A 496 26.95 -22.30 -1.65
CA SER A 496 25.86 -23.24 -1.46
C SER A 496 24.94 -22.79 -0.34
N SER A 497 23.88 -23.54 -0.07
CA SER A 497 22.89 -23.23 0.98
C SER A 497 22.32 -21.79 0.87
N LEU A 498 22.21 -21.31 -0.37
CA LEU A 498 21.83 -19.93 -0.65
C LEU A 498 20.34 -19.72 -0.36
N ALA A 499 20.02 -18.73 0.46
CA ALA A 499 18.65 -18.29 0.72
C ALA A 499 18.59 -16.78 0.97
N MET A 500 17.44 -16.16 0.70
CA MET A 500 17.19 -14.77 1.05
C MET A 500 15.85 -14.63 1.77
N GLU A 501 15.85 -13.89 2.87
CA GLU A 501 14.63 -13.45 3.55
C GLU A 501 14.36 -12.00 3.20
N ARG A 502 13.09 -11.66 2.92
CA ARG A 502 12.65 -10.32 2.51
C ARG A 502 13.50 -9.70 1.39
N PRO A 503 13.67 -10.40 0.25
CA PRO A 503 14.55 -9.94 -0.83
C PRO A 503 14.14 -8.58 -1.42
N PHE A 504 12.87 -8.21 -1.29
CA PHE A 504 12.30 -6.94 -1.77
C PHE A 504 11.88 -6.00 -0.62
N GLY A 505 12.07 -6.43 0.63
CA GLY A 505 11.68 -5.69 1.83
C GLY A 505 12.79 -4.79 2.39
N VAL A 506 12.52 -4.23 3.58
CA VAL A 506 13.51 -3.46 4.34
C VAL A 506 14.50 -4.42 4.99
N ALA A 507 15.80 -4.13 4.89
CA ALA A 507 16.90 -4.94 5.41
C ALA A 507 16.84 -6.42 4.95
N PRO A 508 17.06 -6.69 3.63
CA PRO A 508 17.10 -8.05 3.12
C PRO A 508 18.19 -8.85 3.85
N THR A 509 17.89 -10.13 4.11
CA THR A 509 18.84 -11.03 4.79
C THR A 509 19.27 -12.11 3.81
N LEU A 510 20.59 -12.21 3.54
CA LEU A 510 21.19 -13.28 2.73
C LEU A 510 21.81 -14.33 3.65
N LEU A 511 21.58 -15.60 3.32
CA LEU A 511 22.18 -16.76 3.96
C LEU A 511 22.98 -17.54 2.91
N ALA A 512 24.21 -17.98 3.25
CA ALA A 512 25.03 -18.79 2.36
C ALA A 512 26.10 -19.58 3.11
N ASP A 513 26.56 -20.67 2.50
CA ASP A 513 27.79 -21.34 2.86
C ASP A 513 28.79 -21.18 1.72
N ILE A 514 30.06 -20.90 2.03
CA ILE A 514 31.12 -20.65 1.05
C ILE A 514 32.29 -21.61 1.31
N ALA A 515 32.73 -22.29 0.27
CA ALA A 515 33.94 -23.09 0.30
C ALA A 515 34.98 -22.49 -0.66
N LEU A 516 36.23 -22.38 -0.19
CA LEU A 516 37.37 -21.85 -0.93
C LEU A 516 38.32 -23.01 -1.21
N ASP A 517 38.71 -23.21 -2.46
CA ASP A 517 39.59 -24.29 -2.85
C ASP A 517 40.72 -23.79 -3.75
N GLY A 518 41.93 -23.80 -3.19
CA GLY A 518 43.17 -23.58 -3.90
C GLY A 518 43.37 -22.18 -4.47
N LEU A 519 42.83 -21.12 -3.87
CA LEU A 519 43.00 -19.73 -4.34
C LEU A 519 44.47 -19.30 -4.25
N ASP A 520 44.99 -18.65 -5.30
CA ASP A 520 46.32 -18.06 -5.28
C ASP A 520 46.36 -16.85 -4.34
N LEU A 521 47.08 -17.00 -3.22
CA LEU A 521 47.19 -15.94 -2.22
C LEU A 521 47.93 -14.71 -2.74
N GLN A 522 48.88 -14.86 -3.63
CA GLN A 522 49.64 -13.72 -4.14
C GLN A 522 48.74 -12.82 -5.01
N ALA A 523 47.91 -13.43 -5.84
CA ALA A 523 46.94 -12.70 -6.63
C ALA A 523 45.84 -12.08 -5.71
N LEU A 524 45.33 -12.81 -4.74
CA LEU A 524 44.32 -12.32 -3.80
C LEU A 524 44.85 -11.15 -2.96
N THR A 525 46.02 -11.29 -2.32
CA THR A 525 46.61 -10.23 -1.50
C THR A 525 47.06 -9.02 -2.34
N GLY A 526 47.40 -9.24 -3.60
CA GLY A 526 47.66 -8.15 -4.56
C GLY A 526 46.46 -7.28 -4.84
N VAL A 527 45.26 -7.86 -4.97
CA VAL A 527 43.98 -7.13 -5.15
C VAL A 527 43.57 -6.40 -3.87
N LEU A 528 43.83 -7.00 -2.71
CA LEU A 528 43.51 -6.41 -1.41
C LEU A 528 44.56 -5.43 -0.89
N GLU A 529 45.71 -5.32 -1.59
CA GLU A 529 46.84 -4.46 -1.25
C GLU A 529 47.44 -4.68 0.15
N VAL A 530 47.21 -5.86 0.76
CA VAL A 530 47.65 -6.21 2.15
C VAL A 530 49.03 -6.87 2.20
N GLY A 531 49.94 -6.48 1.30
CA GLY A 531 51.26 -7.11 1.15
C GLY A 531 51.21 -8.41 0.37
N GLY A 532 52.39 -9.00 0.07
CA GLY A 532 52.45 -10.22 -0.74
C GLY A 532 52.51 -11.48 0.14
N ILE A 533 51.62 -12.45 -0.12
CA ILE A 533 51.67 -13.79 0.46
C ILE A 533 51.56 -14.79 -0.65
N SER A 534 52.60 -15.64 -0.89
CA SER A 534 52.55 -16.69 -1.89
C SER A 534 52.13 -18.01 -1.28
N GLY A 535 51.23 -18.74 -1.90
CA GLY A 535 50.71 -20.02 -1.46
C GLY A 535 49.31 -20.27 -1.97
N ARG A 536 48.70 -21.35 -1.53
CA ARG A 536 47.28 -21.69 -1.88
C ARG A 536 46.42 -21.62 -0.65
N LEU A 537 45.31 -20.87 -0.77
CA LEU A 537 44.31 -20.68 0.27
C LEU A 537 43.19 -21.69 0.10
N HIS A 538 42.85 -22.35 1.18
CA HIS A 538 41.67 -23.18 1.32
C HIS A 538 40.87 -22.69 2.53
N GLY A 539 39.59 -23.01 2.57
CA GLY A 539 38.78 -22.65 3.72
C GLY A 539 37.29 -22.78 3.49
N ARG A 540 36.55 -22.38 4.49
CA ARG A 540 35.12 -22.37 4.50
C ARG A 540 34.60 -21.20 5.31
N ILE A 541 33.42 -20.73 4.95
CA ILE A 541 32.63 -19.76 5.70
C ILE A 541 31.23 -20.37 5.82
N ASP A 542 30.92 -20.94 6.96
CA ASP A 542 29.67 -21.63 7.22
C ASP A 542 28.68 -20.67 7.89
N GLY A 543 27.39 -20.77 7.54
CA GLY A 543 26.32 -19.98 8.13
C GLY A 543 26.49 -18.47 7.95
N LEU A 544 27.09 -18.04 6.83
CA LEU A 544 27.16 -16.60 6.50
C LEU A 544 25.76 -16.01 6.48
N ARG A 545 25.57 -14.99 7.30
CA ARG A 545 24.34 -14.19 7.35
C ARG A 545 24.69 -12.73 7.15
N LEU A 546 24.20 -12.18 6.04
CA LEU A 546 24.23 -10.73 5.77
C LEU A 546 22.86 -10.15 6.09
N VAL A 547 22.81 -9.04 6.81
CA VAL A 547 21.61 -8.25 7.06
C VAL A 547 21.86 -6.87 6.48
N ASP A 548 21.00 -6.44 5.55
CA ASP A 548 21.22 -5.22 4.78
C ASP A 548 22.63 -5.15 4.14
N TRP A 549 23.08 -6.31 3.62
CA TRP A 549 24.40 -6.54 3.01
C TRP A 549 25.60 -6.43 3.96
N GLU A 550 25.37 -6.23 5.26
CA GLU A 550 26.43 -6.24 6.27
C GLU A 550 26.53 -7.60 6.96
N PRO A 551 27.74 -8.14 7.17
CA PRO A 551 27.94 -9.40 7.90
C PRO A 551 27.43 -9.33 9.34
N ALA A 552 26.44 -10.16 9.66
CA ALA A 552 25.86 -10.26 11.00
C ALA A 552 26.31 -11.52 11.76
N ALA A 553 26.57 -12.63 11.05
CA ALA A 553 27.06 -13.87 11.62
C ALA A 553 27.76 -14.71 10.56
N PHE A 554 28.77 -15.47 10.96
CA PHE A 554 29.41 -16.54 10.19
C PHE A 554 30.39 -17.33 11.07
N ASP A 555 30.81 -18.52 10.59
CA ASP A 555 31.94 -19.28 11.12
C ASP A 555 32.95 -19.52 10.00
N ALA A 556 34.03 -18.78 10.00
CA ALA A 556 35.05 -18.81 8.95
C ALA A 556 36.32 -19.52 9.44
N GLU A 557 36.84 -20.41 8.62
CA GLU A 557 38.10 -21.08 8.80
C GLU A 557 38.91 -21.01 7.49
N LEU A 558 40.05 -20.32 7.52
CA LEU A 558 40.93 -20.11 6.38
C LEU A 558 42.29 -20.66 6.69
N HIS A 559 42.90 -21.42 5.79
CA HIS A 559 44.24 -21.99 5.98
C HIS A 559 44.97 -22.18 4.63
N THR A 560 46.28 -22.29 4.72
CA THR A 560 47.14 -22.64 3.57
C THR A 560 47.59 -24.09 3.67
N GLU A 561 47.63 -24.75 2.50
CA GLU A 561 48.20 -26.10 2.38
C GLU A 561 49.53 -26.09 1.62
N PRO A 562 50.55 -26.84 2.12
CA PRO A 562 51.80 -27.00 1.44
C PRO A 562 51.61 -27.75 0.10
N ARG A 563 52.09 -27.15 -1.01
CA ARG A 563 52.02 -27.78 -2.34
C ARG A 563 53.44 -27.91 -2.91
N ARG A 564 53.76 -29.06 -3.49
CA ARG A 564 55.04 -29.28 -4.18
C ARG A 564 55.21 -28.25 -5.32
N GLY A 565 56.38 -27.58 -5.33
CA GLY A 565 56.68 -26.57 -6.37
C GLY A 565 56.25 -25.15 -6.07
N VAL A 566 55.44 -24.92 -5.02
CA VAL A 566 55.02 -23.58 -4.58
C VAL A 566 55.90 -23.16 -3.39
N ARG A 567 56.62 -22.05 -3.56
CA ARG A 567 57.37 -21.45 -2.44
C ARG A 567 56.42 -20.64 -1.58
N GLN A 568 56.29 -21.02 -0.31
CA GLN A 568 55.43 -20.31 0.66
C GLN A 568 56.26 -19.18 1.30
N ARG A 569 55.94 -17.94 0.91
CA ARG A 569 56.62 -16.73 1.41
C ARG A 569 55.57 -15.68 1.81
N ILE A 570 55.86 -14.90 2.83
CA ILE A 570 55.09 -13.78 3.31
C ILE A 570 56.00 -12.54 3.34
N SER A 571 55.56 -11.46 2.70
CA SER A 571 56.33 -10.21 2.68
C SER A 571 56.34 -9.54 4.04
N GLN A 572 57.38 -8.71 4.28
CA GLN A 572 57.47 -7.87 5.48
C GLN A 572 56.22 -7.03 5.69
N ARG A 573 55.67 -6.41 4.63
CA ARG A 573 54.45 -5.63 4.70
C ARG A 573 53.26 -6.48 5.18
N ALA A 574 53.06 -7.67 4.61
CA ALA A 574 51.97 -8.56 5.06
C ALA A 574 52.13 -9.01 6.51
N VAL A 575 53.38 -9.22 7.00
CA VAL A 575 53.63 -9.48 8.41
C VAL A 575 53.23 -8.30 9.28
N GLN A 576 53.57 -7.08 8.87
CA GLN A 576 53.19 -5.86 9.58
C GLN A 576 51.67 -5.67 9.61
N ASP A 577 51.01 -5.82 8.45
CA ASP A 577 49.58 -5.66 8.34
C ASP A 577 48.82 -6.70 9.18
N ILE A 578 49.18 -7.98 9.13
CA ILE A 578 48.57 -9.01 10.00
C ILE A 578 48.84 -8.73 11.49
N SER A 579 50.03 -8.23 11.82
CA SER A 579 50.40 -7.92 13.20
C SER A 579 49.67 -6.69 13.74
N SER A 580 49.43 -5.66 12.91
CA SER A 580 48.70 -4.46 13.28
C SER A 580 47.22 -4.74 13.56
N VAL A 581 46.64 -5.70 12.86
CA VAL A 581 45.26 -6.19 13.14
C VAL A 581 45.17 -6.91 14.50
N GLY A 582 46.28 -7.58 14.93
CA GLY A 582 46.33 -8.38 16.16
C GLY A 582 46.78 -7.64 17.42
N ASP A 583 47.78 -6.75 17.35
CA ASP A 583 48.29 -5.94 18.47
C ASP A 583 49.25 -4.84 18.00
N ALA A 584 49.01 -3.60 18.39
CA ALA A 584 49.85 -2.44 18.03
C ALA A 584 51.26 -2.44 18.66
N SER A 585 51.55 -3.34 19.58
CA SER A 585 52.84 -3.39 20.33
C SER A 585 54.00 -4.06 19.58
N PHE A 586 53.71 -4.76 18.46
CA PHE A 586 54.73 -5.57 17.75
C PHE A 586 55.77 -4.71 17.01
N THR A 587 55.40 -3.53 16.50
CA THR A 587 56.34 -2.67 15.74
C THR A 587 57.39 -1.98 16.60
N ALA A 588 57.22 -1.91 17.90
CA ALA A 588 58.16 -1.28 18.84
C ALA A 588 59.23 -2.24 19.43
N SER A 589 59.20 -3.53 19.11
CA SER A 589 60.11 -4.53 19.67
C SER A 589 61.44 -4.58 18.90
N LEU A 590 62.55 -4.96 19.61
CA LEU A 590 63.86 -5.23 18.99
C LEU A 590 63.81 -6.27 17.85
N GLN A 591 62.79 -7.16 17.85
CA GLN A 591 62.54 -8.11 16.78
C GLN A 591 62.01 -7.41 15.50
N GLY A 592 61.21 -6.34 15.61
CA GLY A 592 60.74 -5.56 14.49
C GLY A 592 61.88 -4.89 13.70
N GLN A 593 62.94 -4.43 14.38
CA GLN A 593 64.14 -3.83 13.74
C GLN A 593 65.01 -4.85 12.99
N LEU A 594 65.10 -6.10 13.47
CA LEU A 594 65.80 -7.18 12.76
C LEU A 594 65.02 -7.70 11.57
N LEU A 595 63.70 -7.62 11.58
CA LEU A 595 62.85 -8.00 10.47
C LEU A 595 62.94 -7.04 9.26
N ALA A 596 63.29 -5.77 9.51
CA ALA A 596 63.50 -4.76 8.48
C ALA A 596 64.66 -5.07 7.49
N LEU A 597 65.48 -6.09 7.80
CA LEU A 597 66.59 -6.54 6.96
C LEU A 597 66.16 -7.59 5.89
N PHE A 598 64.93 -8.07 5.95
CA PHE A 598 64.44 -9.12 5.05
C PHE A 598 63.17 -8.65 4.32
N ASP A 599 63.10 -8.77 3.00
CA ASP A 599 61.94 -8.40 2.21
C ASP A 599 60.79 -9.38 2.36
N ASP A 600 61.08 -10.67 2.61
CA ASP A 600 60.11 -11.74 2.76
C ASP A 600 60.60 -12.88 3.71
N PHE A 601 59.66 -13.64 4.25
CA PHE A 601 59.90 -14.75 5.19
C PHE A 601 59.27 -16.04 4.67
N GLY A 602 59.97 -17.17 4.87
CA GLY A 602 59.37 -18.47 4.63
C GLY A 602 58.36 -18.86 5.69
N TYR A 603 57.28 -19.47 5.31
CA TYR A 603 56.31 -20.04 6.24
C TYR A 603 55.93 -21.47 5.85
N ARG A 604 55.43 -22.26 6.81
CA ARG A 604 54.94 -23.63 6.62
C ARG A 604 53.43 -23.64 6.42
N ARG A 605 52.70 -22.96 7.30
CA ARG A 605 51.25 -22.85 7.27
C ARG A 605 50.81 -21.49 7.78
N ILE A 606 49.72 -20.99 7.20
CA ILE A 606 48.95 -19.88 7.72
C ILE A 606 47.56 -20.42 8.02
N GLY A 607 46.95 -20.00 9.14
CA GLY A 607 45.58 -20.35 9.46
C GLY A 607 44.96 -19.36 10.42
N ILE A 608 43.74 -18.97 10.14
CA ILE A 608 42.92 -18.05 10.91
C ILE A 608 41.49 -18.51 10.91
N SER A 609 40.81 -18.40 12.02
CA SER A 609 39.37 -18.59 12.09
C SER A 609 38.69 -17.44 12.82
N CYS A 610 37.49 -17.13 12.42
CA CYS A 610 36.64 -16.12 13.03
C CYS A 610 35.21 -16.64 13.11
N ARG A 611 34.65 -16.68 14.30
CA ARG A 611 33.23 -16.85 14.52
C ARG A 611 32.60 -15.51 14.88
N LEU A 612 31.89 -14.94 13.93
CA LEU A 612 31.17 -13.68 14.13
C LEU A 612 29.78 -13.95 14.73
N ALA A 613 29.51 -13.33 15.85
CA ALA A 613 28.21 -13.29 16.49
C ALA A 613 28.05 -12.00 17.29
N ASN A 614 26.89 -11.35 17.19
CA ASN A 614 26.57 -10.12 17.93
C ASN A 614 27.65 -9.02 17.78
N GLY A 615 28.16 -8.82 16.56
CA GLY A 615 29.18 -7.82 16.27
C GLY A 615 30.59 -8.13 16.77
N VAL A 616 30.81 -9.29 17.38
CA VAL A 616 32.12 -9.71 17.91
C VAL A 616 32.63 -10.95 17.18
N CYS A 617 33.84 -10.85 16.64
CA CYS A 617 34.57 -11.97 16.06
C CYS A 617 35.40 -12.68 17.17
N THR A 618 35.10 -13.97 17.37
CA THR A 618 35.94 -14.84 18.21
C THR A 618 37.00 -15.48 17.33
N MET A 619 38.24 -15.08 17.56
CA MET A 619 39.40 -15.43 16.74
C MET A 619 40.11 -16.69 17.27
N ALA A 620 40.61 -17.51 16.36
CA ALA A 620 41.55 -18.57 16.61
C ALA A 620 42.50 -18.74 15.39
N GLY A 621 43.44 -19.66 15.48
CA GLY A 621 44.41 -19.94 14.42
C GLY A 621 44.80 -21.41 14.40
N LEU A 622 45.98 -21.73 13.86
CA LEU A 622 46.47 -23.10 13.66
C LEU A 622 46.52 -23.93 14.94
N GLN A 623 46.96 -23.32 16.04
CA GLN A 623 47.05 -23.97 17.35
C GLN A 623 47.17 -22.94 18.50
N PRO A 624 46.71 -23.26 19.70
CA PRO A 624 46.92 -22.41 20.88
C PRO A 624 48.40 -22.27 21.22
N ARG A 625 48.82 -21.05 21.66
CA ARG A 625 50.17 -20.79 22.13
C ARG A 625 50.16 -19.79 23.31
N GLY A 626 50.34 -20.31 24.53
CA GLY A 626 50.16 -19.49 25.71
C GLY A 626 48.75 -18.92 25.84
N SER A 627 48.64 -17.61 26.04
CA SER A 627 47.36 -16.89 26.04
C SER A 627 46.80 -16.59 24.62
N GLY A 628 47.63 -16.76 23.57
CA GLY A 628 47.31 -16.48 22.18
C GLY A 628 47.08 -17.73 21.32
N PHE A 629 47.16 -17.53 20.01
CA PHE A 629 47.05 -18.57 18.97
C PHE A 629 48.00 -18.26 17.81
N VAL A 630 48.54 -19.30 17.17
CA VAL A 630 49.45 -19.17 16.04
C VAL A 630 48.68 -18.91 14.77
N ILE A 631 48.91 -17.77 14.09
CA ILE A 631 48.37 -17.43 12.78
C ILE A 631 49.31 -17.89 11.67
N VAL A 632 50.62 -17.64 11.82
CA VAL A 632 51.65 -18.04 10.84
C VAL A 632 52.66 -18.92 11.53
N GLU A 633 52.88 -20.13 11.04
CA GLU A 633 53.95 -21.02 11.42
C GLU A 633 55.12 -20.81 10.44
N GLY A 634 56.19 -20.21 10.94
CA GLY A 634 57.38 -19.88 10.14
C GLY A 634 58.18 -21.10 9.68
N ALA A 635 58.91 -20.94 8.59
CA ALA A 635 59.84 -21.92 8.06
C ALA A 635 61.13 -21.24 7.54
N GLY A 636 62.26 -21.94 7.57
CA GLY A 636 63.54 -21.40 7.10
C GLY A 636 64.25 -20.53 8.13
N LEU A 637 65.19 -19.71 7.66
CA LEU A 637 65.95 -18.76 8.47
C LEU A 637 65.79 -17.35 7.87
N PRO A 638 65.37 -16.34 8.68
CA PRO A 638 64.90 -16.46 10.04
C PRO A 638 63.52 -17.11 10.14
N ARG A 639 63.28 -17.94 11.13
CA ARG A 639 61.96 -18.52 11.40
C ARG A 639 61.13 -17.50 12.18
N LEU A 640 59.98 -17.09 11.59
CA LEU A 640 59.06 -16.12 12.16
C LEU A 640 57.69 -16.76 12.39
N ASP A 641 57.30 -16.93 13.66
CA ASP A 641 55.92 -17.31 14.00
C ASP A 641 55.14 -16.06 14.37
N ILE A 642 53.93 -15.86 13.78
CA ILE A 642 53.03 -14.78 14.15
C ILE A 642 51.98 -15.34 15.08
N VAL A 643 51.81 -14.70 16.24
CA VAL A 643 50.87 -15.10 17.31
C VAL A 643 49.89 -13.97 17.54
N GLY A 644 48.60 -14.25 17.36
CA GLY A 644 47.50 -13.35 17.73
C GLY A 644 47.13 -13.50 19.20
N TYR A 645 46.95 -12.42 19.93
CA TYR A 645 46.58 -12.41 21.34
C TYR A 645 45.11 -12.00 21.55
N ASN A 646 44.55 -11.23 20.66
CA ASN A 646 43.15 -10.77 20.73
C ASN A 646 42.19 -11.86 20.25
N ARG A 647 41.61 -12.60 21.22
CA ARG A 647 40.64 -13.67 20.91
C ARG A 647 39.23 -13.17 20.62
N ARG A 648 38.93 -11.93 21.02
CA ARG A 648 37.62 -11.31 20.78
C ARG A 648 37.84 -9.90 20.24
N VAL A 649 37.40 -9.65 19.05
CA VAL A 649 37.58 -8.38 18.35
C VAL A 649 36.22 -7.88 17.87
N ASP A 650 35.95 -6.60 18.07
CA ASP A 650 34.81 -5.96 17.47
C ASP A 650 34.91 -6.05 15.94
N TRP A 651 33.84 -6.50 15.28
CA TRP A 651 33.86 -6.77 13.85
C TRP A 651 34.13 -5.52 13.02
N LYS A 652 33.47 -4.41 13.38
CA LYS A 652 33.59 -3.16 12.62
C LYS A 652 35.01 -2.62 12.71
N THR A 653 35.57 -2.63 13.92
CA THR A 653 36.98 -2.27 14.18
C THR A 653 37.96 -3.18 13.43
N LEU A 654 37.67 -4.50 13.36
CA LEU A 654 38.49 -5.43 12.59
C LEU A 654 38.49 -5.10 11.11
N VAL A 655 37.32 -4.85 10.51
CA VAL A 655 37.19 -4.49 9.10
C VAL A 655 37.89 -3.15 8.81
N GLU A 656 37.68 -2.14 9.64
CA GLU A 656 38.33 -0.83 9.50
C GLU A 656 39.87 -0.95 9.53
N ARG A 657 40.43 -1.79 10.42
CA ARG A 657 41.86 -2.04 10.47
C ARG A 657 42.40 -2.77 9.25
N VAL A 658 41.66 -3.77 8.73
CA VAL A 658 42.04 -4.49 7.49
C VAL A 658 42.04 -3.55 6.28
N VAL A 659 41.02 -2.70 6.16
CA VAL A 659 40.94 -1.71 5.09
C VAL A 659 42.04 -0.66 5.20
N ALA A 660 42.30 -0.14 6.42
CA ALA A 660 43.39 0.82 6.67
C ALA A 660 44.77 0.23 6.38
N ALA A 661 45.00 -1.04 6.68
CA ALA A 661 46.23 -1.75 6.32
C ALA A 661 46.43 -1.81 4.80
N GLY A 662 45.37 -2.06 4.03
CA GLY A 662 45.41 -2.08 2.55
C GLY A 662 45.68 -0.70 1.95
N SER A 663 45.10 0.39 2.49
CA SER A 663 45.28 1.76 1.97
C SER A 663 46.62 2.40 2.33
N GLY A 664 47.43 1.79 3.20
CA GLY A 664 48.72 2.33 3.66
C GLY A 664 48.61 3.52 4.65
N GLU A 665 47.41 3.84 5.12
CA GLU A 665 47.13 4.91 6.09
C GLU A 665 47.15 4.43 7.54
N VAL A 666 48.10 3.57 7.92
CA VAL A 666 48.25 3.18 9.32
C VAL A 666 49.05 4.23 10.08
N SER A 667 48.38 5.21 10.69
CA SER A 667 48.94 6.02 11.75
C SER A 667 48.79 5.26 13.07
N PRO A 668 49.88 4.98 13.78
CA PRO A 668 49.77 4.33 15.09
C PRO A 668 49.10 5.29 16.07
N VAL A 669 47.93 4.88 16.57
CA VAL A 669 47.28 5.58 17.70
C VAL A 669 47.98 5.09 18.97
N PHE A 670 48.71 5.99 19.62
CA PHE A 670 49.24 5.77 20.96
C PHE A 670 48.19 6.28 21.97
N ASP A 671 47.60 5.38 22.73
CA ASP A 671 46.91 5.69 23.98
C ASP A 671 47.88 5.53 25.15
#